data_7637db72d697e08a29adb8c7c9b5c975
#
_entry.id   7637db72d697e08a29adb8c7c9b5c975
#
_cell.length_a   1.000
_cell.length_b   1.000
_cell.length_c   1.000
_cell.angle_alpha   90.00
_cell.angle_beta   90.00
_cell.angle_gamma   90.00
#
_symmetry.space_group_name_H-M   'P 1'
#
loop_
_entity.id
_entity.type
_entity.pdbx_description
1 polymer ?
#
loop_
_entity_poly.entity_id
_entity_poly.type
_entity_poly.pdbx_seq_one_letter_code
_entity_poly.pdbx_strand_id
1 'polypeptide(L)'
;MKAGSTRWGVAATVVAAALACTAIGPAADQPRAGGPEGWGVRFADTVIATWPDPATIDPAKNGWEYNTGIVLFGMSKMYEATRDPRYLSYIRRWVDGYVNEQGVLGWDQGRTHNLDYIQPGMLILFLYEQTGEQKYKTAAKTVREAFDHIPKNADGGFWHKSIYPNEMWIDGIYMGEPFLVRYGRLFDAAAFGNDMAVFQATLVAKHCLDPKTGLLFHAWDQDRNAAWADPKTGRSPVIWGRGMGWYVMALVDVLEQLPRSHPGYPRLLELLKKNVAGLARAQDPKTGLWFQVLDKRALPGNWIETSSSGMFVYAIRKAVRLKLVAPSFLPVAQRGWKGLQATFEQDGAGRPVFTGAVQGMGVQKDAAGYLKIPRLKNSTHGLMSVMIAASEMEPGRVTPAAFRDWPAGSSPADVGRRVAENFAARSFERPTGFIIYPEVCTWYGALTLAHLTANAGLQQRLVQKFEPLFTAEGSKHISPNAHVDYRVFGTVPLEISIQTKDARYLDLGRSFADKQWESTTPDGITSEARYWIDDMFMITAVQVQAYRATGEPKYLDRAAQTMVAYLDKLQQPNGLFFHAPDSPFYWSRGNGWMAAGSAELLRSLPENHPARPRILAGYRKMMASLLTMQGADGLWRQLLDHPEAWPETSGTGMFAFAMVTGVQNGWLDGRSYGPAARKAWLGLVRYIDAAGNISNVCAGTNKGTSVQYYLDRPRNVGDLHGQAPVLWTASALLR
;
A
#
# COMPACT_ATOMS: atom_id res chain seq x y z
N MET A 1 38.26 -33.57 88.63
CA MET A 1 38.06 -32.13 88.88
C MET A 1 37.91 -31.40 87.52
N LYS A 2 36.82 -30.68 87.48
CA LYS A 2 36.46 -29.69 86.43
C LYS A 2 36.34 -30.14 84.95
N ALA A 3 35.09 -30.23 84.59
CA ALA A 3 34.52 -30.32 83.25
C ALA A 3 34.74 -29.03 82.44
N GLY A 4 34.93 -29.19 81.17
CA GLY A 4 34.93 -28.09 80.21
C GLY A 4 34.08 -28.50 79.01
N SER A 5 32.87 -28.00 78.97
CA SER A 5 31.93 -28.23 77.88
C SER A 5 32.23 -27.33 76.73
N THR A 6 32.51 -27.89 75.59
CA THR A 6 32.66 -27.16 74.33
C THR A 6 31.33 -27.28 73.52
N ARG A 7 30.62 -26.17 73.40
CA ARG A 7 29.48 -26.02 72.47
C ARG A 7 29.99 -25.76 71.05
N TRP A 8 29.55 -26.60 70.14
CA TRP A 8 29.68 -26.36 68.70
C TRP A 8 28.50 -25.50 68.22
N GLY A 9 28.84 -24.26 67.83
CA GLY A 9 27.90 -23.37 67.20
C GLY A 9 27.90 -23.65 65.67
N VAL A 10 26.75 -24.06 65.14
CA VAL A 10 26.53 -24.16 63.69
C VAL A 10 26.22 -22.74 63.17
N ALA A 11 27.14 -22.18 62.42
CA ALA A 11 26.94 -20.91 61.72
C ALA A 11 26.13 -21.20 60.43
N ALA A 12 24.87 -20.84 60.44
CA ALA A 12 24.07 -20.82 59.20
C ALA A 12 24.43 -19.62 58.34
N THR A 13 25.12 -19.85 57.26
CA THR A 13 25.43 -18.81 56.27
C THR A 13 24.18 -18.55 55.42
N VAL A 14 23.47 -17.47 55.68
CA VAL A 14 22.41 -16.98 54.82
C VAL A 14 23.04 -16.32 53.63
N VAL A 15 23.02 -16.97 52.48
CA VAL A 15 23.35 -16.37 51.18
C VAL A 15 22.16 -15.52 50.74
N ALA A 16 22.24 -14.22 50.94
CA ALA A 16 21.33 -13.26 50.39
C ALA A 16 21.59 -13.15 48.86
N ALA A 17 20.80 -13.80 48.06
CA ALA A 17 20.78 -13.56 46.62
C ALA A 17 20.15 -12.17 46.39
N ALA A 18 20.99 -11.19 46.11
CA ALA A 18 20.56 -9.89 45.63
C ALA A 18 20.01 -10.07 44.22
N LEU A 19 18.70 -10.10 44.08
CA LEU A 19 18.00 -9.89 42.79
C LEU A 19 18.28 -8.47 42.34
N ALA A 20 19.26 -8.33 41.44
CA ALA A 20 19.44 -7.11 40.65
C ALA A 20 18.20 -6.95 39.77
N CYS A 21 17.20 -6.21 40.23
CA CYS A 21 16.20 -5.62 39.31
C CYS A 21 16.93 -4.67 38.39
N THR A 22 17.38 -5.18 37.23
CA THR A 22 17.65 -4.32 36.08
C THR A 22 16.32 -3.70 35.69
N ALA A 23 16.14 -2.43 36.02
CA ALA A 23 15.08 -1.61 35.46
C ALA A 23 15.19 -1.70 33.95
N ILE A 24 14.27 -2.44 33.32
CA ILE A 24 14.03 -2.36 31.88
C ILE A 24 13.52 -0.93 31.69
N GLY A 25 14.41 -0.05 31.24
CA GLY A 25 14.01 1.26 30.74
C GLY A 25 12.91 1.09 29.71
N PRO A 26 12.03 2.07 29.55
CA PRO A 26 10.94 1.98 28.57
C PRO A 26 11.55 1.58 27.23
N ALA A 27 11.07 0.47 26.66
CA ALA A 27 11.42 0.02 25.32
C ALA A 27 11.24 1.24 24.42
N ALA A 28 12.34 1.64 23.75
CA ALA A 28 12.29 2.71 22.77
C ALA A 28 11.11 2.42 21.85
N ASP A 29 10.18 3.37 21.77
CA ASP A 29 9.00 3.30 20.89
C ASP A 29 9.44 2.80 19.53
N GLN A 30 9.04 1.58 19.17
CA GLN A 30 9.24 1.11 17.79
C GLN A 30 8.51 2.10 16.88
N PRO A 31 9.15 2.61 15.82
CA PRO A 31 8.51 3.57 14.93
C PRO A 31 7.20 2.95 14.45
N ARG A 32 6.09 3.60 14.77
CA ARG A 32 4.73 3.21 14.35
C ARG A 32 4.79 3.00 12.84
N ALA A 33 4.33 1.85 12.38
CA ALA A 33 4.02 1.62 10.96
C ALA A 33 3.34 2.88 10.42
N GLY A 34 3.95 3.50 9.39
CA GLY A 34 3.66 4.86 8.92
C GLY A 34 2.21 5.27 9.14
N GLY A 35 2.00 6.53 9.56
CA GLY A 35 0.64 7.04 9.80
C GLY A 35 -0.32 6.72 8.65
N PRO A 36 -1.54 7.20 8.62
CA PRO A 36 -2.51 6.88 7.55
C PRO A 36 -1.95 7.14 6.14
N GLU A 37 -0.92 7.95 6.03
CA GLU A 37 -0.09 8.14 4.84
C GLU A 37 1.15 7.26 4.91
N GLY A 38 1.41 6.45 3.88
CA GLY A 38 2.57 5.58 3.79
C GLY A 38 3.91 6.35 3.85
N TRP A 39 5.01 5.64 4.08
CA TRP A 39 6.34 6.24 4.17
C TRP A 39 6.76 6.98 2.89
N GLY A 40 6.37 6.45 1.71
CA GLY A 40 6.67 7.11 0.44
C GLY A 40 6.09 8.51 0.35
N VAL A 41 4.82 8.69 0.74
CA VAL A 41 4.16 10.01 0.81
C VAL A 41 4.84 10.91 1.82
N ARG A 42 5.11 10.41 3.02
CA ARG A 42 5.78 11.19 4.08
C ARG A 42 7.17 11.68 3.64
N PHE A 43 7.95 10.86 2.93
CA PHE A 43 9.25 11.28 2.38
C PHE A 43 9.09 12.28 1.24
N ALA A 44 8.12 12.10 0.33
CA ALA A 44 7.85 13.04 -0.75
C ALA A 44 7.40 14.42 -0.21
N ASP A 45 6.53 14.43 0.80
CA ASP A 45 6.11 15.66 1.48
C ASP A 45 7.27 16.33 2.24
N THR A 46 8.17 15.52 2.84
CA THR A 46 9.40 16.03 3.47
C THR A 46 10.33 16.68 2.45
N VAL A 47 10.45 16.12 1.23
CA VAL A 47 11.22 16.74 0.14
C VAL A 47 10.67 18.13 -0.18
N ILE A 48 9.35 18.26 -0.40
CA ILE A 48 8.72 19.55 -0.70
C ILE A 48 8.89 20.55 0.45
N ALA A 49 8.74 20.10 1.69
CA ALA A 49 8.85 20.94 2.86
C ALA A 49 10.29 21.42 3.12
N THR A 50 11.29 20.57 2.80
CA THR A 50 12.71 20.88 3.02
C THR A 50 13.27 21.75 1.90
N TRP A 51 12.86 21.49 0.68
CA TRP A 51 13.27 22.21 -0.53
C TRP A 51 12.04 22.72 -1.29
N PRO A 52 11.42 23.82 -0.85
CA PRO A 52 10.25 24.38 -1.54
C PRO A 52 10.51 24.69 -3.03
N ASP A 53 11.74 25.07 -3.37
CA ASP A 53 12.22 25.13 -4.75
C ASP A 53 13.04 23.87 -5.09
N PRO A 54 12.61 23.04 -6.06
CA PRO A 54 13.30 21.82 -6.44
C PRO A 54 14.72 22.04 -6.97
N ALA A 55 15.06 23.24 -7.46
CA ALA A 55 16.41 23.57 -7.90
C ALA A 55 17.42 23.57 -6.74
N THR A 56 16.95 23.66 -5.48
CA THR A 56 17.80 23.69 -4.29
C THR A 56 18.04 22.32 -3.65
N ILE A 57 17.55 21.23 -4.23
CA ILE A 57 17.73 19.86 -3.69
C ILE A 57 19.20 19.48 -3.58
N ASP A 58 20.00 19.79 -4.59
CA ASP A 58 21.47 19.60 -4.56
C ASP A 58 22.19 20.89 -5.01
N PRO A 59 22.38 21.85 -4.12
CA PRO A 59 22.98 23.14 -4.46
C PRO A 59 24.45 23.03 -4.89
N ALA A 60 25.15 21.96 -4.49
CA ALA A 60 26.54 21.72 -4.88
C ALA A 60 26.68 21.30 -6.35
N LYS A 61 25.58 20.81 -6.94
CA LYS A 61 25.50 20.39 -8.34
C LYS A 61 24.28 21.02 -9.01
N ASN A 62 24.20 22.33 -8.92
CA ASN A 62 23.13 23.09 -9.53
C ASN A 62 23.18 22.93 -11.06
N GLY A 63 22.06 22.52 -11.64
CA GLY A 63 21.96 22.32 -13.10
C GLY A 63 21.07 21.11 -13.46
N TRP A 64 21.07 20.79 -14.75
CA TRP A 64 20.44 19.58 -15.30
C TRP A 64 21.29 18.36 -14.94
N GLU A 65 21.06 17.79 -13.78
CA GLU A 65 21.88 16.76 -13.14
C GLU A 65 21.06 15.61 -12.56
N TYR A 66 21.63 14.41 -12.56
CA TYR A 66 20.93 13.21 -12.09
C TYR A 66 20.56 13.25 -10.62
N ASN A 67 21.34 13.93 -9.75
CA ASN A 67 21.07 13.96 -8.32
C ASN A 67 19.68 14.52 -7.99
N THR A 68 19.32 15.67 -8.56
CA THR A 68 17.93 16.20 -8.47
C THR A 68 16.99 15.34 -9.28
N GLY A 69 17.39 14.92 -10.49
CA GLY A 69 16.59 14.07 -11.39
C GLY A 69 16.07 12.80 -10.74
N ILE A 70 16.91 12.10 -9.96
CA ILE A 70 16.49 10.85 -9.31
C ILE A 70 15.51 11.08 -8.15
N VAL A 71 15.65 12.15 -7.37
CA VAL A 71 14.67 12.50 -6.33
C VAL A 71 13.31 12.77 -6.96
N LEU A 72 13.29 13.56 -8.03
CA LEU A 72 12.07 13.87 -8.76
C LEU A 72 11.51 12.64 -9.49
N PHE A 73 12.37 11.71 -9.92
CA PHE A 73 11.92 10.41 -10.42
C PHE A 73 11.22 9.60 -9.32
N GLY A 74 11.77 9.56 -8.11
CA GLY A 74 11.08 8.98 -6.95
C GLY A 74 9.71 9.64 -6.70
N MET A 75 9.64 10.97 -6.79
CA MET A 75 8.38 11.70 -6.68
C MET A 75 7.41 11.40 -7.83
N SER A 76 7.90 11.14 -9.05
CA SER A 76 7.02 10.71 -10.15
C SER A 76 6.35 9.36 -9.83
N LYS A 77 7.07 8.45 -9.15
CA LYS A 77 6.47 7.20 -8.67
C LYS A 77 5.44 7.43 -7.57
N MET A 78 5.66 8.41 -6.70
CA MET A 78 4.64 8.81 -5.73
C MET A 78 3.42 9.45 -6.41
N TYR A 79 3.62 10.27 -7.45
CA TYR A 79 2.50 10.77 -8.25
C TYR A 79 1.75 9.63 -8.95
N GLU A 80 2.44 8.68 -9.56
CA GLU A 80 1.81 7.50 -10.17
C GLU A 80 1.00 6.70 -9.14
N ALA A 81 1.50 6.57 -7.91
CA ALA A 81 0.85 5.85 -6.81
C ALA A 81 -0.31 6.63 -6.16
N THR A 82 -0.23 7.96 -6.04
CA THR A 82 -1.19 8.78 -5.29
C THR A 82 -2.05 9.70 -6.14
N ARG A 83 -1.55 10.08 -7.34
CA ARG A 83 -2.10 11.13 -8.20
C ARG A 83 -2.19 12.51 -7.54
N ASP A 84 -1.43 12.73 -6.46
CA ASP A 84 -1.38 14.04 -5.81
C ASP A 84 -0.77 15.10 -6.75
N PRO A 85 -1.53 16.14 -7.14
CA PRO A 85 -1.06 17.14 -8.11
C PRO A 85 0.13 17.96 -7.61
N ARG A 86 0.38 17.98 -6.29
CA ARG A 86 1.54 18.69 -5.71
C ARG A 86 2.85 18.12 -6.26
N TYR A 87 2.93 16.78 -6.40
CA TYR A 87 4.13 16.11 -6.89
C TYR A 87 4.36 16.40 -8.38
N LEU A 88 3.29 16.34 -9.19
CA LEU A 88 3.38 16.70 -10.61
C LEU A 88 3.83 18.15 -10.80
N SER A 89 3.21 19.07 -10.07
CA SER A 89 3.55 20.51 -10.12
C SER A 89 4.99 20.78 -9.68
N TYR A 90 5.48 20.05 -8.67
CA TYR A 90 6.84 20.18 -8.18
C TYR A 90 7.86 19.70 -9.20
N ILE A 91 7.62 18.54 -9.84
CA ILE A 91 8.45 18.01 -10.93
C ILE A 91 8.44 18.97 -12.13
N ARG A 92 7.24 19.40 -12.53
CA ARG A 92 7.06 20.31 -13.67
C ARG A 92 7.84 21.61 -13.49
N ARG A 93 7.78 22.22 -12.32
CA ARG A 93 8.52 23.46 -12.03
C ARG A 93 10.03 23.33 -12.24
N TRP A 94 10.62 22.21 -11.86
CA TRP A 94 12.05 21.97 -12.10
C TRP A 94 12.34 21.76 -13.59
N VAL A 95 11.57 20.91 -14.27
CA VAL A 95 11.79 20.63 -15.71
C VAL A 95 11.57 21.87 -16.56
N ASP A 96 10.53 22.65 -16.28
CA ASP A 96 10.24 23.90 -17.01
C ASP A 96 11.30 25.01 -16.76
N GLY A 97 12.13 24.87 -15.73
CA GLY A 97 13.32 25.69 -15.55
C GLY A 97 14.41 25.43 -16.60
N TYR A 98 14.36 24.29 -17.28
CA TYR A 98 15.32 23.88 -18.31
C TYR A 98 14.68 23.68 -19.69
N VAL A 99 13.39 23.48 -19.80
CA VAL A 99 12.65 23.28 -21.04
C VAL A 99 11.76 24.50 -21.29
N ASN A 100 12.08 25.29 -22.30
CA ASN A 100 11.27 26.47 -22.66
C ASN A 100 9.99 26.07 -23.44
N GLU A 101 9.11 27.03 -23.73
CA GLU A 101 7.85 26.80 -24.43
C GLU A 101 8.01 26.23 -25.85
N GLN A 102 9.15 26.42 -26.47
CA GLN A 102 9.50 25.86 -27.79
C GLN A 102 10.08 24.44 -27.66
N GLY A 103 10.27 23.93 -26.44
CA GLY A 103 10.86 22.63 -26.20
C GLY A 103 12.40 22.60 -26.29
N VAL A 104 13.05 23.75 -26.29
CA VAL A 104 14.51 23.80 -26.23
C VAL A 104 14.97 23.45 -24.82
N LEU A 105 15.84 22.45 -24.72
CA LEU A 105 16.45 22.04 -23.47
C LEU A 105 17.72 22.86 -23.19
N GLY A 106 17.67 23.64 -22.11
CA GLY A 106 18.79 24.46 -21.63
C GLY A 106 19.78 23.69 -20.76
N TRP A 107 20.44 22.69 -21.33
CA TRP A 107 21.52 21.99 -20.67
C TRP A 107 22.89 22.37 -21.26
N ASP A 108 23.95 22.18 -20.51
CA ASP A 108 25.31 22.44 -20.99
C ASP A 108 25.68 21.38 -22.06
N GLN A 109 25.80 21.79 -23.33
CA GLN A 109 26.15 20.89 -24.43
C GLN A 109 27.54 20.24 -24.23
N GLY A 110 28.48 20.89 -23.54
CA GLY A 110 29.75 20.27 -23.15
C GLY A 110 29.59 19.06 -22.22
N ARG A 111 28.40 18.88 -21.64
CA ARG A 111 28.03 17.75 -20.78
C ARG A 111 27.28 16.63 -21.51
N THR A 112 27.00 16.75 -22.81
CA THR A 112 26.26 15.76 -23.60
C THR A 112 26.91 14.38 -23.68
N HIS A 113 28.19 14.28 -23.29
CA HIS A 113 28.92 13.02 -23.24
C HIS A 113 28.99 12.43 -21.84
N ASN A 114 27.98 12.66 -21.03
CA ASN A 114 27.85 12.14 -19.68
C ASN A 114 26.47 11.48 -19.52
N LEU A 115 26.44 10.18 -19.25
CA LEU A 115 25.19 9.44 -19.04
C LEU A 115 24.36 9.99 -17.87
N ASP A 116 25.00 10.55 -16.83
CA ASP A 116 24.30 11.14 -15.70
C ASP A 116 23.37 12.30 -16.11
N TYR A 117 23.65 12.98 -17.22
CA TYR A 117 22.78 14.06 -17.73
C TYR A 117 21.62 13.57 -18.58
N ILE A 118 21.60 12.29 -18.95
CA ILE A 118 20.51 11.66 -19.67
C ILE A 118 19.36 11.29 -18.69
N GLN A 119 19.69 10.86 -17.48
CA GLN A 119 18.71 10.34 -16.52
C GLN A 119 17.52 11.29 -16.26
N PRO A 120 17.70 12.61 -16.09
CA PRO A 120 16.55 13.52 -15.91
C PRO A 120 15.59 13.57 -17.11
N GLY A 121 16.02 13.14 -18.29
CA GLY A 121 15.14 12.96 -19.47
C GLY A 121 13.92 12.06 -19.19
N MET A 122 14.02 11.15 -18.22
CA MET A 122 12.88 10.36 -17.77
C MET A 122 11.71 11.22 -17.25
N LEU A 123 12.02 12.39 -16.68
CA LEU A 123 11.00 13.33 -16.19
C LEU A 123 10.33 14.08 -17.35
N ILE A 124 11.06 14.36 -18.44
CA ILE A 124 10.50 14.93 -19.66
C ILE A 124 9.49 13.95 -20.26
N LEU A 125 9.85 12.67 -20.39
CA LEU A 125 8.94 11.64 -20.88
C LEU A 125 7.71 11.46 -19.96
N PHE A 126 7.92 11.50 -18.64
CA PHE A 126 6.84 11.45 -17.67
C PHE A 126 5.88 12.63 -17.83
N LEU A 127 6.38 13.87 -17.95
CA LEU A 127 5.53 15.05 -18.15
C LEU A 127 4.77 14.98 -19.47
N TYR A 128 5.41 14.53 -20.55
CA TYR A 128 4.71 14.32 -21.81
C TYR A 128 3.53 13.34 -21.66
N GLU A 129 3.74 12.21 -20.99
CA GLU A 129 2.66 11.24 -20.75
C GLU A 129 1.53 11.78 -19.87
N GLN A 130 1.83 12.69 -18.94
CA GLN A 130 0.80 13.27 -18.06
C GLN A 130 0.07 14.45 -18.68
N THR A 131 0.72 15.24 -19.56
CA THR A 131 0.18 16.51 -20.06
C THR A 131 -0.12 16.52 -21.56
N GLY A 132 0.59 15.71 -22.36
CA GLY A 132 0.51 15.73 -23.82
C GLY A 132 1.19 16.95 -24.46
N GLU A 133 1.87 17.80 -23.68
CA GLU A 133 2.46 19.06 -24.18
C GLU A 133 3.63 18.79 -25.13
N GLN A 134 3.57 19.38 -26.33
CA GLN A 134 4.55 19.12 -27.40
C GLN A 134 5.98 19.61 -27.07
N LYS A 135 6.13 20.61 -26.19
CA LYS A 135 7.44 21.04 -25.71
C LYS A 135 8.26 19.90 -25.10
N TYR A 136 7.60 19.01 -24.35
CA TYR A 136 8.29 17.86 -23.75
C TYR A 136 8.66 16.80 -24.79
N LYS A 137 7.87 16.60 -25.84
CA LYS A 137 8.26 15.75 -26.97
C LYS A 137 9.50 16.27 -27.67
N THR A 138 9.54 17.57 -27.92
CA THR A 138 10.70 18.25 -28.55
C THR A 138 11.95 18.12 -27.69
N ALA A 139 11.85 18.41 -26.41
CA ALA A 139 12.95 18.26 -25.45
C ALA A 139 13.43 16.80 -25.34
N ALA A 140 12.51 15.84 -25.30
CA ALA A 140 12.86 14.41 -25.28
C ALA A 140 13.63 13.98 -26.52
N LYS A 141 13.32 14.56 -27.72
CA LYS A 141 14.08 14.32 -28.95
C LYS A 141 15.53 14.78 -28.79
N THR A 142 15.77 15.95 -28.20
CA THR A 142 17.13 16.44 -27.92
C THR A 142 17.91 15.48 -27.03
N VAL A 143 17.27 14.94 -25.97
CA VAL A 143 17.91 13.92 -25.10
C VAL A 143 18.21 12.64 -25.89
N ARG A 144 17.30 12.19 -26.78
CA ARG A 144 17.52 11.01 -27.62
C ARG A 144 18.73 11.23 -28.60
N GLU A 145 18.82 12.41 -29.21
CA GLU A 145 19.89 12.74 -30.14
C GLU A 145 21.27 12.79 -29.48
N ALA A 146 21.33 13.07 -28.15
CA ALA A 146 22.59 13.04 -27.41
C ALA A 146 23.27 11.67 -27.45
N PHE A 147 22.51 10.56 -27.51
CA PHE A 147 23.07 9.21 -27.62
C PHE A 147 23.89 8.97 -28.90
N ASP A 148 23.64 9.72 -29.94
CA ASP A 148 24.40 9.63 -31.22
C ASP A 148 25.83 10.14 -31.05
N HIS A 149 26.06 10.97 -30.00
CA HIS A 149 27.33 11.64 -29.72
C HIS A 149 28.06 11.08 -28.50
N ILE A 150 27.43 10.17 -27.70
CA ILE A 150 28.10 9.54 -26.57
C ILE A 150 29.26 8.69 -27.09
N PRO A 151 30.51 8.89 -26.59
CA PRO A 151 31.66 8.10 -26.98
C PRO A 151 31.44 6.62 -26.67
N LYS A 152 31.98 5.75 -27.54
CA LYS A 152 31.91 4.31 -27.41
C LYS A 152 33.30 3.72 -27.40
N ASN A 153 33.45 2.64 -26.59
CA ASN A 153 34.64 1.81 -26.68
C ASN A 153 34.62 0.91 -27.94
N ALA A 154 35.68 0.17 -28.19
CA ALA A 154 35.79 -0.67 -29.38
C ALA A 154 34.73 -1.78 -29.47
N ASP A 155 34.19 -2.24 -28.35
CA ASP A 155 33.08 -3.21 -28.28
C ASP A 155 31.70 -2.53 -28.54
N GLY A 156 31.63 -1.19 -28.68
CA GLY A 156 30.41 -0.41 -28.89
C GLY A 156 29.70 0.03 -27.62
N GLY A 157 30.29 -0.23 -26.45
CA GLY A 157 29.76 0.19 -25.14
C GLY A 157 29.91 1.69 -24.92
N PHE A 158 28.88 2.35 -24.38
CA PHE A 158 28.94 3.75 -24.01
C PHE A 158 29.94 3.98 -22.87
N TRP A 159 30.79 4.99 -23.01
CA TRP A 159 31.55 5.49 -21.87
C TRP A 159 30.59 6.05 -20.82
N HIS A 160 30.87 5.81 -19.55
CA HIS A 160 30.03 6.37 -18.51
C HIS A 160 30.08 7.91 -18.52
N LYS A 161 31.28 8.47 -18.71
CA LYS A 161 31.53 9.92 -18.90
C LYS A 161 32.71 10.13 -19.83
N SER A 162 32.73 11.23 -20.57
CA SER A 162 33.86 11.59 -21.44
C SER A 162 35.21 11.72 -20.68
N ILE A 163 35.18 12.03 -19.38
CA ILE A 163 36.38 12.08 -18.53
C ILE A 163 36.90 10.69 -18.09
N TYR A 164 36.17 9.62 -18.42
CA TYR A 164 36.53 8.23 -18.14
C TYR A 164 36.55 7.45 -19.47
N PRO A 165 37.61 7.66 -20.33
CA PRO A 165 37.65 7.04 -21.64
C PRO A 165 37.60 5.52 -21.54
N ASN A 166 36.81 4.89 -22.40
CA ASN A 166 36.63 3.45 -22.53
C ASN A 166 36.08 2.71 -21.30
N GLU A 167 35.65 3.45 -20.25
CA GLU A 167 35.05 2.87 -19.05
C GLU A 167 33.55 2.70 -19.18
N MET A 168 33.04 1.46 -18.98
CA MET A 168 31.63 1.16 -18.77
C MET A 168 31.38 0.89 -17.29
N TRP A 169 30.50 1.68 -16.67
CA TRP A 169 30.03 1.44 -15.32
C TRP A 169 28.61 0.85 -15.37
N ILE A 170 28.31 -0.08 -14.46
CA ILE A 170 26.96 -0.66 -14.40
C ILE A 170 25.88 0.37 -14.05
N ASP A 171 26.26 1.48 -13.42
CA ASP A 171 25.42 2.65 -13.16
C ASP A 171 24.86 3.27 -14.43
N GLY A 172 25.73 3.38 -15.47
CA GLY A 172 25.38 3.97 -16.76
C GLY A 172 24.17 3.30 -17.42
N ILE A 173 23.96 2.02 -17.17
CA ILE A 173 22.82 1.27 -17.71
C ILE A 173 21.48 1.82 -17.19
N TYR A 174 21.41 2.29 -15.95
CA TYR A 174 20.20 2.97 -15.47
C TYR A 174 20.08 4.40 -15.99
N MET A 175 21.20 5.08 -16.18
CA MET A 175 21.18 6.48 -16.61
C MET A 175 20.62 6.65 -18.04
N GLY A 176 20.85 5.65 -18.93
CA GLY A 176 20.50 5.74 -20.34
C GLY A 176 19.33 4.86 -20.80
N GLU A 177 19.38 3.56 -20.50
CA GLU A 177 18.58 2.57 -21.21
C GLU A 177 17.07 2.63 -20.89
N PRO A 178 16.61 2.90 -19.66
CA PRO A 178 15.19 3.11 -19.39
C PRO A 178 14.59 4.28 -20.19
N PHE A 179 15.37 5.36 -20.38
CA PHE A 179 14.95 6.47 -21.24
C PHE A 179 14.77 6.02 -22.70
N LEU A 180 15.74 5.30 -23.25
CA LEU A 180 15.70 4.86 -24.66
C LEU A 180 14.49 3.99 -24.96
N VAL A 181 14.20 3.00 -24.12
CA VAL A 181 13.06 2.10 -24.33
C VAL A 181 11.74 2.85 -24.20
N ARG A 182 11.61 3.73 -23.19
CA ARG A 182 10.40 4.53 -22.97
C ARG A 182 10.17 5.55 -24.08
N TYR A 183 11.24 6.22 -24.54
CA TYR A 183 11.20 7.11 -25.68
C TYR A 183 10.73 6.39 -26.95
N GLY A 184 11.34 5.22 -27.24
CA GLY A 184 10.98 4.41 -28.40
C GLY A 184 9.52 4.01 -28.42
N ARG A 185 8.97 3.62 -27.28
CA ARG A 185 7.55 3.27 -27.12
C ARG A 185 6.61 4.47 -27.34
N LEU A 186 7.00 5.65 -26.85
CA LEU A 186 6.15 6.84 -26.91
C LEU A 186 6.12 7.50 -28.29
N PHE A 187 7.22 7.41 -29.05
CA PHE A 187 7.41 8.20 -30.27
C PHE A 187 7.66 7.34 -31.51
N ASP A 188 7.27 6.08 -31.49
CA ASP A 188 7.39 5.11 -32.58
C ASP A 188 8.83 4.97 -33.12
N ALA A 189 9.80 5.01 -32.20
CA ALA A 189 11.22 4.86 -32.45
C ALA A 189 11.82 3.65 -31.70
N ALA A 190 11.04 2.57 -31.58
CA ALA A 190 11.33 1.47 -30.69
C ALA A 190 12.57 0.65 -31.07
N ALA A 191 12.86 0.48 -32.37
CA ALA A 191 13.95 -0.40 -32.81
C ALA A 191 15.29 0.03 -32.21
N PHE A 192 15.71 1.27 -32.42
CA PHE A 192 16.98 1.78 -31.89
C PHE A 192 17.04 1.68 -30.36
N GLY A 193 15.99 2.15 -29.67
CA GLY A 193 15.98 2.19 -28.19
C GLY A 193 16.02 0.80 -27.57
N ASN A 194 15.26 -0.14 -28.12
CA ASN A 194 15.20 -1.51 -27.64
C ASN A 194 16.52 -2.27 -27.87
N ASP A 195 17.05 -2.20 -29.13
CA ASP A 195 18.31 -2.87 -29.50
C ASP A 195 19.47 -2.30 -28.68
N MET A 196 19.55 -0.98 -28.51
CA MET A 196 20.62 -0.34 -27.76
C MET A 196 20.56 -0.71 -26.27
N ALA A 197 19.39 -0.66 -25.65
CA ALA A 197 19.24 -1.02 -24.24
C ALA A 197 19.63 -2.49 -23.97
N VAL A 198 19.20 -3.39 -24.83
CA VAL A 198 19.60 -4.81 -24.75
C VAL A 198 21.09 -4.98 -24.93
N PHE A 199 21.66 -4.31 -25.94
CA PHE A 199 23.07 -4.40 -26.26
C PHE A 199 23.93 -3.90 -25.07
N GLN A 200 23.71 -2.70 -24.58
CA GLN A 200 24.51 -2.10 -23.50
C GLN A 200 24.42 -2.91 -22.19
N ALA A 201 23.22 -3.28 -21.78
CA ALA A 201 23.02 -4.08 -20.58
C ALA A 201 23.66 -5.48 -20.68
N THR A 202 23.65 -6.08 -21.86
CA THR A 202 24.28 -7.39 -22.10
C THR A 202 25.79 -7.27 -22.19
N LEU A 203 26.31 -6.23 -22.82
CA LEU A 203 27.75 -5.99 -22.97
C LEU A 203 28.43 -5.76 -21.61
N VAL A 204 27.88 -4.88 -20.77
CA VAL A 204 28.46 -4.68 -19.43
C VAL A 204 28.39 -5.95 -18.58
N ALA A 205 27.32 -6.72 -18.71
CA ALA A 205 27.22 -8.01 -18.01
C ALA A 205 28.24 -9.05 -18.50
N LYS A 206 28.57 -9.05 -19.80
CA LYS A 206 29.62 -9.92 -20.37
C LYS A 206 30.95 -9.74 -19.63
N HIS A 207 31.28 -8.50 -19.26
CA HIS A 207 32.56 -8.17 -18.64
C HIS A 207 32.47 -8.14 -17.09
N CYS A 208 31.37 -7.72 -16.50
CA CYS A 208 31.26 -7.48 -15.06
C CYS A 208 30.57 -8.60 -14.27
N LEU A 209 29.84 -9.54 -14.90
CA LEU A 209 29.12 -10.58 -14.16
C LEU A 209 30.09 -11.54 -13.47
N ASP A 210 29.92 -11.73 -12.17
CA ASP A 210 30.53 -12.82 -11.43
C ASP A 210 29.62 -14.06 -11.48
N PRO A 211 30.07 -15.14 -12.16
CA PRO A 211 29.26 -16.34 -12.31
C PRO A 211 28.98 -17.07 -10.99
N LYS A 212 29.79 -16.85 -9.95
CA LYS A 212 29.65 -17.51 -8.64
C LYS A 212 28.50 -16.88 -7.84
N THR A 213 28.43 -15.57 -7.80
CA THR A 213 27.42 -14.84 -7.04
C THR A 213 26.19 -14.48 -7.86
N GLY A 214 26.32 -14.37 -9.19
CA GLY A 214 25.29 -13.85 -10.08
C GLY A 214 25.10 -12.35 -9.99
N LEU A 215 26.06 -11.63 -9.37
CA LEU A 215 26.08 -10.18 -9.22
C LEU A 215 27.17 -9.59 -10.13
N LEU A 216 27.17 -8.27 -10.32
CA LEU A 216 28.14 -7.60 -11.18
C LEU A 216 29.13 -6.79 -10.37
N PHE A 217 30.40 -6.79 -10.80
CA PHE A 217 31.41 -5.84 -10.39
C PHE A 217 31.03 -4.43 -10.90
N HIS A 218 31.51 -3.39 -10.22
CA HIS A 218 31.07 -2.01 -10.42
C HIS A 218 31.28 -1.51 -11.86
N ALA A 219 32.44 -1.83 -12.47
CA ALA A 219 32.82 -1.28 -13.76
C ALA A 219 33.78 -2.16 -14.55
N TRP A 220 33.92 -1.86 -15.82
CA TRP A 220 34.91 -2.42 -16.73
C TRP A 220 35.58 -1.32 -17.55
N ASP A 221 36.90 -1.35 -17.60
CA ASP A 221 37.76 -0.53 -18.44
C ASP A 221 38.37 -1.37 -19.55
N GLN A 222 38.03 -1.04 -20.80
CA GLN A 222 38.53 -1.78 -21.97
C GLN A 222 40.05 -1.66 -22.12
N ASP A 223 40.60 -0.50 -21.84
CA ASP A 223 42.05 -0.21 -21.98
C ASP A 223 42.87 -0.81 -20.82
N ARG A 224 42.23 -1.16 -19.70
CA ARG A 224 42.86 -1.71 -18.50
C ARG A 224 43.88 -0.78 -17.86
N ASN A 225 43.74 0.51 -18.06
CA ASN A 225 44.69 1.53 -17.59
C ASN A 225 44.17 2.35 -16.41
N ALA A 226 42.88 2.27 -16.10
CA ALA A 226 42.31 2.88 -14.90
C ALA A 226 42.95 2.28 -13.65
N ALA A 227 43.24 3.14 -12.66
CA ALA A 227 43.97 2.74 -11.44
C ALA A 227 43.28 1.63 -10.61
N TRP A 228 42.01 1.39 -10.86
CA TRP A 228 41.20 0.34 -10.25
C TRP A 228 41.04 -0.92 -11.11
N ALA A 229 41.40 -0.86 -12.39
CA ALA A 229 41.15 -1.93 -13.33
C ALA A 229 42.10 -3.12 -13.12
N ASP A 230 41.56 -4.33 -13.14
CA ASP A 230 42.35 -5.55 -13.18
C ASP A 230 43.16 -5.59 -14.50
N PRO A 231 44.48 -5.76 -14.45
CA PRO A 231 45.33 -5.66 -15.64
C PRO A 231 45.09 -6.75 -16.70
N LYS A 232 44.41 -7.88 -16.34
CA LYS A 232 44.09 -8.97 -17.27
C LYS A 232 42.70 -8.83 -17.86
N THR A 233 41.72 -8.40 -17.03
CA THR A 233 40.31 -8.43 -17.42
C THR A 233 39.72 -7.03 -17.61
N GLY A 234 40.35 -5.96 -17.11
CA GLY A 234 39.83 -4.60 -17.08
C GLY A 234 38.72 -4.38 -16.05
N ARG A 235 38.36 -5.38 -15.27
CA ARG A 235 37.22 -5.38 -14.36
C ARG A 235 37.59 -4.73 -13.01
N SER A 236 36.67 -4.01 -12.41
CA SER A 236 36.83 -3.46 -11.04
C SER A 236 36.82 -4.58 -10.00
N PRO A 237 37.46 -4.38 -8.81
CA PRO A 237 37.64 -5.46 -7.84
C PRO A 237 36.46 -5.69 -6.90
N VAL A 238 35.38 -4.85 -6.96
CA VAL A 238 34.34 -4.84 -5.93
C VAL A 238 32.93 -4.91 -6.52
N ILE A 239 32.12 -5.76 -5.93
CA ILE A 239 30.65 -5.79 -6.16
C ILE A 239 30.03 -4.78 -5.21
N TRP A 240 29.76 -3.58 -5.73
CA TRP A 240 29.26 -2.46 -4.96
C TRP A 240 27.71 -2.44 -4.95
N GLY A 241 27.14 -2.24 -3.72
CA GLY A 241 25.69 -2.31 -3.52
C GLY A 241 24.90 -1.37 -4.43
N ARG A 242 25.21 -0.07 -4.43
CA ARG A 242 24.42 0.88 -5.22
C ARG A 242 24.62 0.74 -6.74
N GLY A 243 25.82 0.39 -7.22
CA GLY A 243 26.02 0.05 -8.62
C GLY A 243 25.12 -1.10 -9.05
N MET A 244 25.08 -2.19 -8.25
CA MET A 244 24.13 -3.29 -8.46
C MET A 244 22.68 -2.83 -8.41
N GLY A 245 22.34 -1.86 -7.55
CA GLY A 245 21.01 -1.27 -7.48
C GLY A 245 20.59 -0.64 -8.80
N TRP A 246 21.47 0.18 -9.37
CA TRP A 246 21.23 0.80 -10.67
C TRP A 246 21.00 -0.26 -11.77
N TYR A 247 21.86 -1.25 -11.83
CA TYR A 247 21.77 -2.27 -12.87
C TYR A 247 20.49 -3.09 -12.79
N VAL A 248 20.11 -3.55 -11.60
CA VAL A 248 18.89 -4.37 -11.46
C VAL A 248 17.61 -3.57 -11.65
N MET A 249 17.62 -2.27 -11.28
CA MET A 249 16.53 -1.34 -11.60
C MET A 249 16.40 -1.16 -13.11
N ALA A 250 17.53 -0.94 -13.80
CA ALA A 250 17.52 -0.82 -15.26
C ALA A 250 16.92 -2.05 -15.92
N LEU A 251 17.33 -3.25 -15.52
CA LEU A 251 16.80 -4.49 -16.09
C LEU A 251 15.29 -4.62 -15.93
N VAL A 252 14.75 -4.34 -14.74
CA VAL A 252 13.31 -4.48 -14.50
C VAL A 252 12.50 -3.41 -15.21
N ASP A 253 13.01 -2.17 -15.29
CA ASP A 253 12.35 -1.05 -15.96
C ASP A 253 12.37 -1.21 -17.49
N VAL A 254 13.48 -1.69 -18.05
CA VAL A 254 13.59 -2.04 -19.48
C VAL A 254 12.65 -3.21 -19.82
N LEU A 255 12.67 -4.31 -19.05
CA LEU A 255 11.83 -5.49 -19.30
C LEU A 255 10.33 -5.19 -19.18
N GLU A 256 9.91 -4.19 -18.40
CA GLU A 256 8.52 -3.73 -18.35
C GLU A 256 8.06 -3.11 -19.68
N GLN A 257 8.96 -2.43 -20.40
CA GLN A 257 8.67 -1.69 -21.63
C GLN A 257 9.01 -2.46 -22.90
N LEU A 258 10.03 -3.32 -22.82
CA LEU A 258 10.53 -4.10 -23.96
C LEU A 258 9.49 -5.14 -24.42
N PRO A 259 9.14 -5.22 -25.70
CA PRO A 259 8.25 -6.27 -26.19
C PRO A 259 8.79 -7.68 -25.89
N ARG A 260 7.94 -8.57 -25.44
CA ARG A 260 8.35 -9.98 -25.16
C ARG A 260 8.84 -10.72 -26.41
N SER A 261 8.43 -10.26 -27.58
CA SER A 261 8.87 -10.77 -28.88
C SER A 261 10.26 -10.29 -29.29
N HIS A 262 10.85 -9.33 -28.58
CA HIS A 262 12.19 -8.83 -28.90
C HIS A 262 13.25 -9.92 -28.70
N PRO A 263 14.17 -10.18 -29.67
CA PRO A 263 15.15 -11.26 -29.59
C PRO A 263 16.01 -11.25 -28.33
N GLY A 264 16.32 -10.07 -27.80
CA GLY A 264 17.13 -9.90 -26.60
C GLY A 264 16.37 -10.06 -25.28
N TYR A 265 15.00 -10.10 -25.31
CA TYR A 265 14.19 -10.21 -24.09
C TYR A 265 14.57 -11.42 -23.21
N PRO A 266 14.74 -12.64 -23.75
CA PRO A 266 15.11 -13.79 -22.92
C PRO A 266 16.48 -13.61 -22.23
N ARG A 267 17.41 -12.92 -22.88
CA ARG A 267 18.74 -12.68 -22.31
C ARG A 267 18.70 -11.71 -21.14
N LEU A 268 17.98 -10.61 -21.26
CA LEU A 268 17.79 -9.66 -20.13
C LEU A 268 17.03 -10.33 -18.98
N LEU A 269 16.03 -11.13 -19.29
CA LEU A 269 15.28 -11.87 -18.28
C LEU A 269 16.15 -12.86 -17.52
N GLU A 270 17.06 -13.56 -18.21
CA GLU A 270 18.04 -14.45 -17.59
C GLU A 270 18.97 -13.70 -16.63
N LEU A 271 19.49 -12.55 -17.07
CA LEU A 271 20.33 -11.67 -16.23
C LEU A 271 19.58 -11.21 -14.99
N LEU A 272 18.33 -10.71 -15.14
CA LEU A 272 17.49 -10.30 -14.01
C LEU A 272 17.30 -11.47 -13.02
N LYS A 273 16.97 -12.65 -13.49
CA LYS A 273 16.79 -13.84 -12.63
C LYS A 273 18.06 -14.19 -11.84
N LYS A 274 19.23 -14.15 -12.51
CA LYS A 274 20.53 -14.39 -11.84
C LYS A 274 20.81 -13.33 -10.78
N ASN A 275 20.58 -12.06 -11.09
CA ASN A 275 20.82 -10.97 -10.15
C ASN A 275 19.88 -11.04 -8.94
N VAL A 276 18.58 -11.25 -9.15
CA VAL A 276 17.60 -11.38 -8.05
C VAL A 276 17.97 -12.58 -7.14
N ALA A 277 18.36 -13.70 -7.70
CA ALA A 277 18.82 -14.85 -6.91
C ALA A 277 20.12 -14.53 -6.14
N GLY A 278 21.06 -13.80 -6.76
CA GLY A 278 22.30 -13.33 -6.11
C GLY A 278 22.01 -12.38 -4.96
N LEU A 279 21.13 -11.41 -5.16
CA LEU A 279 20.70 -10.46 -4.13
C LEU A 279 19.98 -11.16 -2.96
N ALA A 280 19.14 -12.15 -3.24
CA ALA A 280 18.49 -12.94 -2.19
C ALA A 280 19.49 -13.66 -1.28
N ARG A 281 20.59 -14.21 -1.85
CA ARG A 281 21.68 -14.84 -1.07
C ARG A 281 22.51 -13.82 -0.30
N ALA A 282 22.71 -12.63 -0.85
CA ALA A 282 23.51 -11.57 -0.23
C ALA A 282 22.76 -10.80 0.87
N GLN A 283 21.44 -10.96 1.00
CA GLN A 283 20.63 -10.32 2.02
C GLN A 283 21.09 -10.70 3.44
N ASP A 284 21.30 -9.71 4.31
CA ASP A 284 21.62 -9.97 5.70
C ASP A 284 20.39 -10.50 6.45
N PRO A 285 20.46 -11.72 7.04
CA PRO A 285 19.29 -12.31 7.71
C PRO A 285 18.88 -11.60 9.00
N LYS A 286 19.78 -10.79 9.60
CA LYS A 286 19.47 -10.07 10.85
C LYS A 286 18.69 -8.78 10.59
N THR A 287 19.12 -8.00 9.60
CA THR A 287 18.55 -6.69 9.30
C THR A 287 17.54 -6.73 8.15
N GLY A 288 17.63 -7.75 7.29
CA GLY A 288 16.88 -7.81 6.03
C GLY A 288 17.45 -6.89 4.93
N LEU A 289 18.56 -6.20 5.19
CA LEU A 289 19.17 -5.22 4.29
C LEU A 289 20.45 -5.78 3.64
N TRP A 290 21.16 -4.96 2.88
CA TRP A 290 22.36 -5.36 2.16
C TRP A 290 23.55 -4.48 2.53
N PHE A 291 24.74 -5.08 2.46
CA PHE A 291 26.00 -4.42 2.77
C PHE A 291 26.51 -3.56 1.60
N GLN A 292 27.36 -2.58 1.91
CA GLN A 292 28.04 -1.70 0.96
C GLN A 292 28.86 -2.53 -0.06
N VAL A 293 29.59 -3.56 0.38
CA VAL A 293 30.26 -4.56 -0.45
C VAL A 293 29.49 -5.87 -0.33
N LEU A 294 28.73 -6.20 -1.37
CA LEU A 294 27.66 -7.21 -1.32
C LEU A 294 28.13 -8.64 -1.06
N ASP A 295 29.24 -9.02 -1.64
CA ASP A 295 29.79 -10.38 -1.61
C ASP A 295 30.69 -10.63 -0.39
N LYS A 296 30.94 -9.61 0.44
CA LYS A 296 31.91 -9.67 1.54
C LYS A 296 31.28 -9.25 2.87
N ARG A 297 30.16 -9.90 3.24
CA ARG A 297 29.46 -9.57 4.50
C ARG A 297 30.34 -9.59 5.75
N ALA A 298 31.28 -10.54 5.82
CA ALA A 298 32.18 -10.69 6.96
C ALA A 298 33.40 -9.76 6.91
N LEU A 299 33.54 -8.90 5.89
CA LEU A 299 34.67 -7.99 5.78
C LEU A 299 34.66 -6.98 6.95
N PRO A 300 35.73 -6.86 7.74
CA PRO A 300 35.80 -5.88 8.81
C PRO A 300 35.51 -4.44 8.31
N GLY A 301 34.63 -3.75 9.03
CA GLY A 301 34.22 -2.40 8.65
C GLY A 301 33.18 -2.32 7.54
N ASN A 302 32.72 -3.44 6.98
CA ASN A 302 31.59 -3.43 6.04
C ASN A 302 30.28 -3.12 6.78
N TRP A 303 29.44 -2.32 6.19
CA TRP A 303 28.25 -1.76 6.83
C TRP A 303 27.02 -1.85 5.91
N ILE A 304 25.81 -1.77 6.51
CA ILE A 304 24.53 -1.83 5.80
C ILE A 304 24.32 -0.54 5.00
N GLU A 305 24.16 -0.68 3.69
CA GLU A 305 23.92 0.42 2.78
C GLU A 305 22.43 0.51 2.43
N THR A 306 21.78 1.58 2.89
CA THR A 306 20.32 1.68 2.86
C THR A 306 19.77 2.14 1.51
N SER A 307 20.51 2.93 0.72
CA SER A 307 20.04 3.36 -0.60
C SER A 307 19.98 2.19 -1.59
N SER A 308 21.00 1.36 -1.68
CA SER A 308 20.95 0.14 -2.49
C SER A 308 19.89 -0.84 -2.01
N SER A 309 19.71 -0.93 -0.68
CA SER A 309 18.66 -1.77 -0.11
C SER A 309 17.27 -1.36 -0.60
N GLY A 310 16.97 -0.05 -0.68
CA GLY A 310 15.73 0.45 -1.27
C GLY A 310 15.59 0.13 -2.76
N MET A 311 16.68 0.27 -3.51
CA MET A 311 16.71 -0.07 -4.95
C MET A 311 16.45 -1.58 -5.18
N PHE A 312 17.02 -2.45 -4.35
CA PHE A 312 16.78 -3.90 -4.43
C PHE A 312 15.35 -4.26 -4.06
N VAL A 313 14.77 -3.64 -3.03
CA VAL A 313 13.37 -3.83 -2.65
C VAL A 313 12.46 -3.47 -3.83
N TYR A 314 12.65 -2.30 -4.44
CA TYR A 314 11.92 -1.87 -5.64
C TYR A 314 12.04 -2.90 -6.77
N ALA A 315 13.26 -3.25 -7.17
CA ALA A 315 13.49 -4.11 -8.33
C ALA A 315 12.93 -5.54 -8.12
N ILE A 316 13.16 -6.13 -6.95
CA ILE A 316 12.66 -7.47 -6.63
C ILE A 316 11.14 -7.50 -6.58
N ARG A 317 10.51 -6.54 -5.88
CA ARG A 317 9.05 -6.47 -5.77
C ARG A 317 8.39 -6.25 -7.13
N LYS A 318 8.93 -5.33 -7.94
CA LYS A 318 8.47 -5.05 -9.29
C LYS A 318 8.64 -6.28 -10.20
N ALA A 319 9.77 -6.97 -10.13
CA ALA A 319 10.02 -8.20 -10.90
C ALA A 319 9.00 -9.32 -10.55
N VAL A 320 8.64 -9.45 -9.27
CA VAL A 320 7.58 -10.38 -8.83
C VAL A 320 6.21 -9.94 -9.37
N ARG A 321 5.86 -8.66 -9.26
CA ARG A 321 4.59 -8.10 -9.75
C ARG A 321 4.42 -8.32 -11.26
N LEU A 322 5.47 -8.10 -12.02
CA LEU A 322 5.50 -8.30 -13.48
C LEU A 322 5.62 -9.77 -13.90
N LYS A 323 5.71 -10.71 -12.94
CA LYS A 323 5.90 -12.16 -13.18
C LYS A 323 7.18 -12.47 -13.94
N LEU A 324 8.23 -11.66 -13.78
CA LEU A 324 9.55 -11.88 -14.35
C LEU A 324 10.38 -12.87 -13.54
N VAL A 325 10.12 -12.91 -12.22
CA VAL A 325 10.72 -13.89 -11.30
C VAL A 325 9.64 -14.60 -10.47
N ALA A 326 10.00 -15.69 -9.82
CA ALA A 326 9.06 -16.49 -9.04
C ALA A 326 8.51 -15.71 -7.82
N PRO A 327 7.24 -15.95 -7.42
CA PRO A 327 6.65 -15.32 -6.22
C PRO A 327 7.42 -15.59 -4.92
N SER A 328 8.20 -16.67 -4.88
CA SER A 328 9.07 -17.03 -3.74
C SER A 328 10.12 -15.96 -3.39
N PHE A 329 10.39 -15.01 -4.26
CA PHE A 329 11.24 -13.85 -3.97
C PHE A 329 10.52 -12.70 -3.25
N LEU A 330 9.18 -12.70 -3.17
CA LEU A 330 8.43 -11.66 -2.45
C LEU A 330 8.88 -11.49 -0.99
N PRO A 331 9.12 -12.55 -0.20
CA PRO A 331 9.62 -12.40 1.17
C PRO A 331 10.96 -11.69 1.28
N VAL A 332 11.82 -11.74 0.24
CA VAL A 332 13.09 -10.99 0.21
C VAL A 332 12.82 -9.49 0.19
N ALA A 333 11.93 -9.03 -0.69
CA ALA A 333 11.54 -7.62 -0.75
C ALA A 333 10.84 -7.18 0.55
N GLN A 334 9.97 -8.00 1.12
CA GLN A 334 9.26 -7.71 2.36
C GLN A 334 10.21 -7.55 3.56
N ARG A 335 11.18 -8.45 3.73
CA ARG A 335 12.21 -8.29 4.77
C ARG A 335 13.05 -7.05 4.55
N GLY A 336 13.43 -6.77 3.29
CA GLY A 336 14.17 -5.54 2.95
C GLY A 336 13.39 -4.29 3.28
N TRP A 337 12.11 -4.22 2.94
CA TRP A 337 11.25 -3.09 3.27
C TRP A 337 11.10 -2.89 4.78
N LYS A 338 10.84 -3.97 5.53
CA LYS A 338 10.78 -3.93 6.99
C LYS A 338 12.11 -3.46 7.60
N GLY A 339 13.23 -3.93 7.07
CA GLY A 339 14.57 -3.50 7.50
C GLY A 339 14.80 -2.01 7.25
N LEU A 340 14.40 -1.47 6.08
CA LEU A 340 14.49 -0.04 5.78
C LEU A 340 13.67 0.80 6.76
N GLN A 341 12.42 0.42 7.02
CA GLN A 341 11.56 1.13 7.96
C GLN A 341 12.18 1.23 9.37
N ALA A 342 12.94 0.22 9.78
CA ALA A 342 13.63 0.21 11.07
C ALA A 342 14.85 1.17 11.13
N THR A 343 15.30 1.70 9.97
CA THR A 343 16.39 2.67 9.89
C THR A 343 15.93 4.12 9.79
N PHE A 344 14.61 4.36 9.66
CA PHE A 344 14.09 5.71 9.53
C PHE A 344 14.11 6.42 10.88
N GLU A 345 14.70 7.60 10.91
CA GLU A 345 14.68 8.51 12.04
C GLU A 345 13.58 9.57 11.86
N GLN A 346 13.43 10.45 12.84
CA GLN A 346 12.58 11.64 12.75
C GLN A 346 13.39 12.87 13.14
N ASP A 347 13.13 13.99 12.47
CA ASP A 347 13.69 15.28 12.88
C ASP A 347 12.85 15.94 14.00
N GLY A 348 13.29 17.10 14.49
CA GLY A 348 12.61 17.84 15.55
C GLY A 348 11.18 18.29 15.21
N ALA A 349 10.78 18.23 13.94
CA ALA A 349 9.43 18.51 13.46
C ALA A 349 8.60 17.23 13.18
N GLY A 350 9.11 16.05 13.54
CA GLY A 350 8.46 14.75 13.30
C GLY A 350 8.51 14.28 11.85
N ARG A 351 9.30 14.92 10.98
CA ARG A 351 9.44 14.53 9.58
C ARG A 351 10.43 13.35 9.47
N PRO A 352 10.19 12.38 8.57
CA PRO A 352 11.09 11.24 8.41
C PRO A 352 12.46 11.67 7.87
N VAL A 353 13.49 11.03 8.40
CA VAL A 353 14.89 11.20 8.00
C VAL A 353 15.41 9.86 7.50
N PHE A 354 15.86 9.81 6.26
CA PHE A 354 16.52 8.64 5.68
C PHE A 354 17.99 8.60 6.08
N THR A 355 18.45 7.49 6.63
CA THR A 355 19.84 7.36 7.15
C THR A 355 20.60 6.23 6.48
N GLY A 356 21.93 6.27 6.53
CA GLY A 356 22.78 5.16 6.11
C GLY A 356 23.03 5.05 4.61
N ALA A 357 22.64 6.04 3.80
CA ALA A 357 22.96 6.06 2.38
C ALA A 357 24.41 6.52 2.13
N VAL A 358 25.16 5.78 1.31
CA VAL A 358 26.50 6.20 0.90
C VAL A 358 26.46 7.44 0.02
N GLN A 359 27.40 8.36 0.19
CA GLN A 359 27.62 9.50 -0.70
C GLN A 359 27.89 9.04 -2.14
N GLY A 360 27.64 9.92 -3.14
CA GLY A 360 28.03 9.68 -4.53
C GLY A 360 29.53 9.41 -4.67
N MET A 361 29.91 8.42 -5.46
CA MET A 361 31.31 8.02 -5.62
C MET A 361 31.59 7.49 -7.02
N GLY A 362 32.85 7.57 -7.44
CA GLY A 362 33.39 6.81 -8.56
C GLY A 362 33.92 5.44 -8.17
N VAL A 363 34.40 4.69 -9.15
CA VAL A 363 34.99 3.37 -8.92
C VAL A 363 36.24 3.50 -8.06
N GLN A 364 36.36 2.66 -7.03
CA GLN A 364 37.45 2.67 -6.09
C GLN A 364 38.41 1.50 -6.36
N LYS A 365 39.67 1.70 -5.99
CA LYS A 365 40.76 0.72 -6.21
C LYS A 365 40.57 -0.60 -5.48
N ASP A 366 39.94 -0.57 -4.31
CA ASP A 366 39.74 -1.73 -3.45
C ASP A 366 38.49 -1.56 -2.54
N ALA A 367 38.16 -2.59 -1.79
CA ALA A 367 37.04 -2.56 -0.86
C ALA A 367 37.21 -1.49 0.25
N ALA A 368 38.43 -1.25 0.71
CA ALA A 368 38.69 -0.24 1.74
C ALA A 368 38.34 1.18 1.25
N GLY A 369 38.59 1.47 -0.04
CA GLY A 369 38.14 2.71 -0.69
C GLY A 369 36.64 2.89 -0.61
N TYR A 370 35.85 1.86 -0.95
CA TYR A 370 34.38 1.90 -0.86
C TYR A 370 33.90 2.13 0.58
N LEU A 371 34.54 1.51 1.57
CA LEU A 371 34.11 1.59 2.97
C LEU A 371 34.42 2.94 3.64
N LYS A 372 35.38 3.70 3.09
CA LYS A 372 35.73 5.05 3.59
C LYS A 372 34.79 6.15 3.18
N ILE A 373 33.95 5.91 2.14
CA ILE A 373 33.01 6.91 1.65
C ILE A 373 31.95 7.20 2.71
N PRO A 374 31.66 8.48 3.02
CA PRO A 374 30.71 8.85 4.07
C PRO A 374 29.30 8.36 3.83
N ARG A 375 28.59 8.11 4.93
CA ARG A 375 27.14 7.88 4.96
C ARG A 375 26.42 9.19 5.23
N LEU A 376 25.39 9.49 4.46
CA LEU A 376 24.65 10.75 4.56
C LEU A 376 23.21 10.51 5.03
N LYS A 377 22.66 11.51 5.72
CA LYS A 377 21.22 11.61 6.00
C LYS A 377 20.54 12.37 4.86
N ASN A 378 19.34 11.96 4.52
CA ASN A 378 18.51 12.57 3.46
C ASN A 378 19.28 12.82 2.14
N SER A 379 20.22 11.92 1.79
CA SER A 379 20.89 12.03 0.49
C SER A 379 19.89 11.83 -0.65
N THR A 380 20.15 12.42 -1.81
CA THR A 380 19.34 12.29 -3.00
C THR A 380 19.10 10.81 -3.41
N HIS A 381 20.13 9.98 -3.27
CA HIS A 381 20.04 8.53 -3.51
C HIS A 381 19.14 7.82 -2.49
N GLY A 382 19.20 8.20 -1.21
CA GLY A 382 18.35 7.64 -0.16
C GLY A 382 16.90 8.03 -0.36
N LEU A 383 16.63 9.32 -0.60
CA LEU A 383 15.28 9.84 -0.81
C LEU A 383 14.61 9.20 -2.04
N MET A 384 15.34 9.08 -3.15
CA MET A 384 14.85 8.36 -4.32
C MET A 384 14.53 6.90 -3.96
N SER A 385 15.46 6.20 -3.34
CA SER A 385 15.34 4.77 -3.09
C SER A 385 14.14 4.41 -2.21
N VAL A 386 13.85 5.21 -1.18
CA VAL A 386 12.69 4.97 -0.32
C VAL A 386 11.38 5.23 -1.05
N MET A 387 11.28 6.28 -1.88
CA MET A 387 10.06 6.59 -2.62
C MET A 387 9.74 5.51 -3.67
N ILE A 388 10.74 5.03 -4.42
CA ILE A 388 10.52 3.95 -5.39
C ILE A 388 10.23 2.60 -4.70
N ALA A 389 10.90 2.28 -3.58
CA ALA A 389 10.59 1.08 -2.81
C ALA A 389 9.15 1.14 -2.27
N ALA A 390 8.76 2.28 -1.69
CA ALA A 390 7.41 2.52 -1.19
C ALA A 390 6.35 2.38 -2.30
N SER A 391 6.62 2.87 -3.52
CA SER A 391 5.68 2.76 -4.65
C SER A 391 5.35 1.31 -5.03
N GLU A 392 6.22 0.36 -4.72
CA GLU A 392 6.01 -1.07 -4.97
C GLU A 392 5.56 -1.83 -3.72
N MET A 393 5.99 -1.41 -2.53
CA MET A 393 5.76 -2.14 -1.28
C MET A 393 4.54 -1.65 -0.50
N GLU A 394 4.32 -0.36 -0.52
CA GLU A 394 3.09 0.21 0.01
C GLU A 394 2.06 0.11 -1.12
N PRO A 395 0.96 -0.61 -0.93
CA PRO A 395 -0.10 -0.55 -1.91
C PRO A 395 -0.43 0.93 -2.04
N GLY A 396 -0.11 1.48 -3.20
CA GLY A 396 -0.53 2.82 -3.53
C GLY A 396 -2.02 2.83 -3.27
N ARG A 397 -2.46 3.57 -2.25
CA ARG A 397 -3.84 4.01 -2.18
C ARG A 397 -3.97 5.02 -3.30
N VAL A 398 -4.00 4.51 -4.54
CA VAL A 398 -4.50 5.29 -5.64
C VAL A 398 -5.94 5.53 -5.27
N THR A 399 -6.20 6.69 -4.64
CA THR A 399 -7.56 7.18 -4.67
C THR A 399 -7.87 7.31 -6.15
N PRO A 400 -8.66 6.42 -6.75
CA PRO A 400 -8.93 6.48 -8.18
C PRO A 400 -9.38 7.88 -8.55
N ALA A 401 -9.06 8.35 -9.76
CA ALA A 401 -9.53 9.67 -10.20
C ALA A 401 -11.05 9.84 -9.99
N ALA A 402 -11.79 8.73 -10.02
CA ALA A 402 -13.20 8.69 -9.68
C ALA A 402 -13.52 9.11 -8.23
N PHE A 403 -12.58 9.03 -7.30
CA PHE A 403 -12.82 9.33 -5.87
C PHE A 403 -12.18 10.65 -5.41
N ARG A 404 -11.96 11.57 -6.35
CA ARG A 404 -11.40 12.90 -6.12
C ARG A 404 -12.33 13.98 -6.66
N ASP A 405 -11.99 15.23 -6.38
CA ASP A 405 -12.67 16.40 -6.95
C ASP A 405 -14.20 16.32 -6.79
N TRP A 406 -14.64 16.22 -5.54
CA TRP A 406 -16.05 16.12 -5.19
C TRP A 406 -16.75 17.44 -5.44
N PRO A 407 -17.95 17.44 -6.07
CA PRO A 407 -18.78 18.63 -6.17
C PRO A 407 -19.05 19.26 -4.78
N ALA A 408 -19.28 20.56 -4.75
CA ALA A 408 -19.60 21.28 -3.51
C ALA A 408 -20.74 20.57 -2.75
N GLY A 409 -20.56 20.37 -1.44
CA GLY A 409 -21.52 19.70 -0.57
C GLY A 409 -21.56 18.18 -0.65
N SER A 410 -20.72 17.55 -1.49
CA SER A 410 -20.66 16.08 -1.64
C SER A 410 -19.35 15.45 -1.15
N SER A 411 -18.48 16.22 -0.48
CA SER A 411 -17.25 15.69 0.13
C SER A 411 -17.56 14.56 1.12
N PRO A 412 -16.91 13.38 1.01
CA PRO A 412 -17.12 12.27 1.94
C PRO A 412 -16.86 12.65 3.40
N ALA A 413 -15.86 13.51 3.66
CA ALA A 413 -15.55 13.97 5.01
C ALA A 413 -16.70 14.82 5.60
N ASP A 414 -17.25 15.77 4.82
CA ASP A 414 -18.30 16.66 5.30
C ASP A 414 -19.65 15.97 5.43
N VAL A 415 -20.01 15.15 4.43
CA VAL A 415 -21.26 14.39 4.46
C VAL A 415 -21.23 13.36 5.59
N GLY A 416 -20.13 12.59 5.67
CA GLY A 416 -19.94 11.60 6.73
C GLY A 416 -19.96 12.25 8.11
N ARG A 417 -19.30 13.40 8.29
CA ARG A 417 -19.33 14.15 9.56
C ARG A 417 -20.76 14.53 9.95
N ARG A 418 -21.58 15.08 9.05
CA ARG A 418 -22.98 15.42 9.35
C ARG A 418 -23.78 14.21 9.83
N VAL A 419 -23.63 13.07 9.14
CA VAL A 419 -24.34 11.82 9.51
C VAL A 419 -23.84 11.28 10.85
N ALA A 420 -22.54 11.32 11.11
CA ALA A 420 -21.96 10.87 12.38
C ALA A 420 -22.34 11.79 13.56
N GLU A 421 -22.39 13.12 13.36
CA GLU A 421 -22.86 14.09 14.35
C GLU A 421 -24.34 13.87 14.67
N ASN A 422 -25.18 13.62 13.65
CA ASN A 422 -26.56 13.27 13.83
C ASN A 422 -26.72 12.02 14.72
N PHE A 423 -25.95 10.97 14.47
CA PHE A 423 -25.98 9.77 15.30
C PHE A 423 -25.48 10.03 16.72
N ALA A 424 -24.39 10.76 16.89
CA ALA A 424 -23.83 11.06 18.21
C ALA A 424 -24.80 11.84 19.12
N ALA A 425 -25.66 12.68 18.52
CA ALA A 425 -26.67 13.47 19.24
C ALA A 425 -27.94 12.69 19.61
N ARG A 426 -28.17 11.51 19.01
CA ARG A 426 -29.38 10.71 19.30
C ARG A 426 -29.28 9.99 20.65
N SER A 427 -30.43 9.78 21.29
CA SER A 427 -30.60 8.75 22.32
C SER A 427 -30.53 7.36 21.70
N PHE A 428 -30.48 6.30 22.51
CA PHE A 428 -30.65 4.95 21.99
C PHE A 428 -32.00 4.81 21.29
N GLU A 429 -32.01 4.11 20.16
CA GLU A 429 -33.21 3.93 19.34
C GLU A 429 -34.35 3.26 20.11
N ARG A 430 -34.00 2.39 21.07
CA ARG A 430 -34.91 1.68 21.96
C ARG A 430 -34.59 2.01 23.42
N PRO A 431 -35.15 3.09 23.98
CA PRO A 431 -34.81 3.54 25.33
C PRO A 431 -35.07 2.49 26.45
N THR A 432 -35.97 1.53 26.20
CA THR A 432 -36.33 0.45 27.11
C THR A 432 -36.00 -0.95 26.61
N GLY A 433 -35.36 -1.06 25.42
CA GLY A 433 -35.03 -2.31 24.76
C GLY A 433 -33.53 -2.51 24.55
N PHE A 434 -33.21 -3.62 23.88
CA PHE A 434 -31.82 -3.93 23.53
C PHE A 434 -31.31 -3.09 22.37
N ILE A 435 -30.02 -2.73 22.40
CA ILE A 435 -29.29 -2.21 21.27
C ILE A 435 -29.16 -3.33 20.22
N ILE A 436 -29.55 -3.06 18.99
CA ILE A 436 -29.54 -4.02 17.88
C ILE A 436 -28.66 -3.53 16.70
N TYR A 437 -28.48 -4.42 15.75
CA TYR A 437 -27.52 -4.25 14.64
C TYR A 437 -27.57 -2.91 13.88
N PRO A 438 -28.70 -2.24 13.56
CA PRO A 438 -28.66 -0.97 12.82
C PRO A 438 -27.94 0.12 13.62
N GLU A 439 -28.17 0.16 14.94
CA GLU A 439 -27.51 1.10 15.85
C GLU A 439 -26.02 0.78 15.98
N VAL A 440 -25.66 -0.50 16.16
CA VAL A 440 -24.28 -0.98 16.21
C VAL A 440 -23.51 -0.63 14.94
N CYS A 441 -24.09 -0.92 13.78
CA CYS A 441 -23.49 -0.66 12.47
C CYS A 441 -23.24 0.84 12.22
N THR A 442 -24.18 1.69 12.66
CA THR A 442 -24.05 3.14 12.55
C THR A 442 -22.96 3.66 13.50
N TRP A 443 -22.96 3.16 14.74
CA TRP A 443 -21.95 3.54 15.74
C TRP A 443 -20.53 3.16 15.31
N TYR A 444 -20.35 1.93 14.82
CA TYR A 444 -19.10 1.48 14.24
C TYR A 444 -18.65 2.40 13.08
N GLY A 445 -19.56 2.73 12.17
CA GLY A 445 -19.27 3.63 11.05
C GLY A 445 -18.88 5.03 11.52
N ALA A 446 -19.57 5.58 12.53
CA ALA A 446 -19.27 6.90 13.09
C ALA A 446 -17.90 6.95 13.80
N LEU A 447 -17.56 5.93 14.60
CA LEU A 447 -16.24 5.80 15.24
C LEU A 447 -15.13 5.72 14.21
N THR A 448 -15.30 4.89 13.18
CA THR A 448 -14.34 4.75 12.09
C THR A 448 -14.13 6.08 11.36
N LEU A 449 -15.20 6.81 11.06
CA LEU A 449 -15.12 8.10 10.38
C LEU A 449 -14.41 9.15 11.26
N ALA A 450 -14.77 9.25 12.55
CA ALA A 450 -14.14 10.18 13.48
C ALA A 450 -12.64 9.94 13.57
N HIS A 451 -12.21 8.69 13.61
CA HIS A 451 -10.80 8.31 13.60
C HIS A 451 -10.10 8.71 12.31
N LEU A 452 -10.67 8.38 11.14
CA LEU A 452 -10.10 8.70 9.81
C LEU A 452 -9.99 10.20 9.55
N THR A 453 -10.91 11.00 10.09
CA THR A 453 -10.91 12.47 9.95
C THR A 453 -10.16 13.17 11.08
N ALA A 454 -9.52 12.44 11.98
CA ALA A 454 -8.86 12.98 13.18
C ALA A 454 -9.77 13.89 14.02
N ASN A 455 -11.08 13.64 14.01
CA ASN A 455 -12.06 14.41 14.78
C ASN A 455 -12.16 13.89 16.23
N ALA A 456 -11.21 14.33 17.07
CA ALA A 456 -11.12 13.88 18.46
C ALA A 456 -12.39 14.20 19.28
N GLY A 457 -13.03 15.34 19.04
CA GLY A 457 -14.25 15.72 19.75
C GLY A 457 -15.45 14.80 19.45
N LEU A 458 -15.62 14.42 18.18
CA LEU A 458 -16.65 13.46 17.78
C LEU A 458 -16.33 12.08 18.33
N GLN A 459 -15.07 11.63 18.22
CA GLN A 459 -14.63 10.35 18.77
C GLN A 459 -14.91 10.25 20.27
N GLN A 460 -14.56 11.28 21.02
CA GLN A 460 -14.80 11.33 22.46
C GLN A 460 -16.28 11.20 22.80
N ARG A 461 -17.18 11.93 22.13
CA ARG A 461 -18.63 11.83 22.35
C ARG A 461 -19.16 10.42 22.04
N LEU A 462 -18.68 9.79 20.98
CA LEU A 462 -19.09 8.43 20.62
C LEU A 462 -18.61 7.40 21.65
N VAL A 463 -17.43 7.57 22.23
CA VAL A 463 -16.94 6.75 23.35
C VAL A 463 -17.74 7.03 24.62
N GLN A 464 -17.97 8.28 24.97
CA GLN A 464 -18.79 8.68 26.13
C GLN A 464 -20.23 8.13 26.05
N LYS A 465 -20.82 8.05 24.86
CA LYS A 465 -22.13 7.41 24.64
C LYS A 465 -22.14 5.94 25.05
N PHE A 466 -20.99 5.25 25.00
CA PHE A 466 -20.87 3.82 25.39
C PHE A 466 -20.66 3.62 26.90
N GLU A 467 -20.01 4.55 27.59
CA GLU A 467 -19.62 4.37 29.01
C GLU A 467 -20.78 3.96 29.94
N PRO A 468 -22.01 4.49 29.81
CA PRO A 468 -23.13 4.06 30.62
C PRO A 468 -23.43 2.57 30.54
N LEU A 469 -23.09 1.88 29.44
CA LEU A 469 -23.34 0.47 29.24
C LEU A 469 -22.52 -0.46 30.17
N PHE A 470 -21.48 0.07 30.82
CA PHE A 470 -20.73 -0.64 31.85
C PHE A 470 -21.42 -0.58 33.25
N THR A 471 -22.43 0.25 33.41
CA THR A 471 -23.19 0.29 34.68
C THR A 471 -24.25 -0.83 34.76
N ALA A 472 -24.71 -1.16 35.95
CA ALA A 472 -25.77 -2.13 36.14
C ALA A 472 -27.08 -1.76 35.43
N GLU A 473 -27.40 -0.47 35.33
CA GLU A 473 -28.58 0.01 34.63
C GLU A 473 -28.37 -0.03 33.09
N GLY A 474 -27.26 0.51 32.61
CA GLY A 474 -26.99 0.56 31.17
C GLY A 474 -26.77 -0.82 30.55
N SER A 475 -26.20 -1.77 31.30
CA SER A 475 -25.99 -3.14 30.83
C SER A 475 -27.28 -3.86 30.44
N LYS A 476 -28.45 -3.41 30.94
CA LYS A 476 -29.77 -3.95 30.55
C LYS A 476 -30.08 -3.74 29.06
N HIS A 477 -29.41 -2.77 28.40
CA HIS A 477 -29.53 -2.58 26.96
C HIS A 477 -28.70 -3.58 26.15
N ILE A 478 -27.84 -4.36 26.80
CA ILE A 478 -27.01 -5.38 26.14
C ILE A 478 -27.73 -6.70 26.18
N SER A 479 -28.12 -7.24 25.03
CA SER A 479 -28.86 -8.50 24.97
C SER A 479 -27.97 -9.71 25.31
N PRO A 480 -28.45 -10.63 26.19
CA PRO A 480 -27.81 -11.92 26.42
C PRO A 480 -28.09 -12.96 25.34
N ASN A 481 -29.04 -12.70 24.42
CA ASN A 481 -29.56 -13.67 23.47
C ASN A 481 -28.50 -14.11 22.45
N ALA A 482 -28.48 -15.43 22.19
CA ALA A 482 -27.66 -16.04 21.14
C ALA A 482 -28.31 -15.81 19.75
N HIS A 483 -28.05 -14.68 19.16
CA HIS A 483 -28.59 -14.30 17.84
C HIS A 483 -27.67 -13.26 17.17
N VAL A 484 -27.48 -13.40 15.87
CA VAL A 484 -26.57 -12.54 15.08
C VAL A 484 -26.85 -11.04 15.25
N ASP A 485 -28.14 -10.63 15.31
CA ASP A 485 -28.57 -9.24 15.46
C ASP A 485 -28.16 -8.59 16.78
N TYR A 486 -27.84 -9.42 17.78
CA TYR A 486 -27.34 -8.99 19.09
C TYR A 486 -25.84 -9.23 19.25
N ARG A 487 -25.30 -10.35 18.71
CA ARG A 487 -23.86 -10.65 18.80
C ARG A 487 -22.98 -9.61 18.12
N VAL A 488 -23.48 -9.01 17.05
CA VAL A 488 -22.78 -7.93 16.34
C VAL A 488 -22.45 -6.74 17.25
N PHE A 489 -23.13 -6.59 18.42
CA PHE A 489 -22.85 -5.55 19.43
C PHE A 489 -21.36 -5.49 19.79
N GLY A 490 -20.68 -6.65 19.85
CA GLY A 490 -19.24 -6.73 20.13
C GLY A 490 -18.35 -5.91 19.19
N THR A 491 -18.85 -5.55 18.01
CA THR A 491 -18.10 -4.74 17.03
C THR A 491 -17.76 -3.34 17.55
N VAL A 492 -18.69 -2.71 18.30
CA VAL A 492 -18.49 -1.34 18.81
C VAL A 492 -17.40 -1.31 19.91
N PRO A 493 -17.46 -2.10 21.00
CA PRO A 493 -16.40 -2.08 21.97
C PRO A 493 -15.05 -2.54 21.41
N LEU A 494 -15.00 -3.47 20.45
CA LEU A 494 -13.75 -3.83 19.78
C LEU A 494 -13.16 -2.63 19.02
N GLU A 495 -13.97 -1.86 18.29
CA GLU A 495 -13.50 -0.64 17.61
C GLU A 495 -13.00 0.40 18.59
N ILE A 496 -13.72 0.63 19.70
CA ILE A 496 -13.27 1.56 20.75
C ILE A 496 -11.93 1.09 21.33
N SER A 497 -11.79 -0.20 21.65
CA SER A 497 -10.52 -0.77 22.12
C SER A 497 -9.37 -0.59 21.13
N ILE A 498 -9.61 -0.79 19.84
CA ILE A 498 -8.60 -0.57 18.80
C ILE A 498 -8.10 0.88 18.83
N GLN A 499 -9.01 1.84 19.01
CA GLN A 499 -8.72 3.27 18.98
C GLN A 499 -8.12 3.80 20.31
N THR A 500 -8.59 3.29 21.46
CA THR A 500 -8.23 3.82 22.80
C THR A 500 -7.21 2.97 23.55
N LYS A 501 -7.08 1.68 23.21
CA LYS A 501 -6.29 0.66 23.91
C LYS A 501 -6.82 0.31 25.31
N ASP A 502 -8.06 0.66 25.63
CA ASP A 502 -8.70 0.31 26.90
C ASP A 502 -9.15 -1.16 26.89
N ALA A 503 -8.63 -1.95 27.85
CA ALA A 503 -8.88 -3.38 27.96
C ALA A 503 -10.33 -3.73 28.29
N ARG A 504 -11.07 -2.87 29.00
CA ARG A 504 -12.49 -3.11 29.34
C ARG A 504 -13.33 -3.33 28.08
N TYR A 505 -13.08 -2.53 27.05
CA TYR A 505 -13.76 -2.66 25.77
C TYR A 505 -13.30 -3.90 25.00
N LEU A 506 -12.02 -4.25 25.09
CA LEU A 506 -11.49 -5.47 24.45
C LEU A 506 -12.18 -6.72 25.02
N ASP A 507 -12.21 -6.83 26.35
CA ASP A 507 -12.78 -8.00 27.05
C ASP A 507 -14.27 -8.15 26.75
N LEU A 508 -15.02 -7.04 26.80
CA LEU A 508 -16.43 -7.06 26.46
C LEU A 508 -16.66 -7.49 25.01
N GLY A 509 -16.00 -6.82 24.05
CA GLY A 509 -16.21 -7.11 22.64
C GLY A 509 -15.75 -8.50 22.22
N ARG A 510 -14.61 -8.97 22.75
CA ARG A 510 -14.10 -10.33 22.56
C ARG A 510 -15.10 -11.38 23.08
N SER A 511 -15.74 -11.14 24.22
CA SER A 511 -16.74 -12.06 24.77
C SER A 511 -17.89 -12.32 23.80
N PHE A 512 -18.33 -11.31 23.02
CA PHE A 512 -19.37 -11.48 22.00
C PHE A 512 -18.90 -12.31 20.81
N ALA A 513 -17.67 -12.09 20.34
CA ALA A 513 -17.10 -12.89 19.25
C ALA A 513 -16.90 -14.36 19.64
N ASP A 514 -16.46 -14.62 20.87
CA ASP A 514 -16.28 -15.99 21.37
C ASP A 514 -17.64 -16.67 21.63
N LYS A 515 -18.60 -16.00 22.25
CA LYS A 515 -19.96 -16.52 22.49
C LYS A 515 -20.70 -16.89 21.21
N GLN A 516 -20.43 -16.21 20.10
CA GLN A 516 -21.00 -16.56 18.80
C GLN A 516 -20.57 -17.96 18.33
N TRP A 517 -19.48 -18.51 18.86
CA TRP A 517 -18.96 -19.85 18.55
C TRP A 517 -19.04 -20.84 19.72
N GLU A 518 -19.84 -20.57 20.76
CA GLU A 518 -20.09 -21.54 21.87
C GLU A 518 -20.83 -22.77 21.34
N SER A 519 -21.62 -22.63 20.30
CA SER A 519 -22.31 -23.75 19.63
C SER A 519 -22.13 -23.66 18.12
N THR A 520 -21.86 -24.81 17.48
CA THR A 520 -21.63 -24.90 16.04
C THR A 520 -22.51 -25.95 15.40
N THR A 521 -22.77 -25.78 14.10
CA THR A 521 -23.40 -26.78 13.25
C THR A 521 -22.40 -27.90 12.90
N PRO A 522 -22.83 -29.05 12.36
CA PRO A 522 -21.93 -30.14 11.97
C PRO A 522 -20.83 -29.73 10.97
N ASP A 523 -21.07 -28.71 10.14
CA ASP A 523 -20.12 -28.13 9.20
C ASP A 523 -19.22 -27.04 9.84
N GLY A 524 -19.30 -26.88 11.16
CA GLY A 524 -18.36 -26.07 11.95
C GLY A 524 -18.60 -24.56 11.92
N ILE A 525 -19.70 -24.09 11.33
CA ILE A 525 -20.09 -22.68 11.43
C ILE A 525 -20.93 -22.43 12.68
N THR A 526 -21.11 -21.19 13.10
CA THR A 526 -21.93 -20.86 14.26
C THR A 526 -23.36 -21.36 14.11
N SER A 527 -23.94 -21.90 15.17
CA SER A 527 -25.37 -22.29 15.21
C SER A 527 -26.33 -21.11 15.11
N GLU A 528 -25.83 -19.87 15.27
CA GLU A 528 -26.60 -18.64 15.07
C GLU A 528 -26.87 -18.33 13.58
N ALA A 529 -26.17 -19.01 12.64
CA ALA A 529 -26.33 -18.84 11.20
C ALA A 529 -27.67 -19.39 10.71
N ARG A 530 -28.52 -18.52 10.17
CA ARG A 530 -29.88 -18.83 9.72
C ARG A 530 -29.97 -19.10 8.23
N TYR A 531 -28.88 -18.89 7.48
CA TYR A 531 -28.84 -18.76 6.03
C TYR A 531 -29.78 -17.68 5.49
N TRP A 532 -29.97 -16.60 6.23
CA TRP A 532 -30.43 -15.33 5.73
C TRP A 532 -29.20 -14.52 5.32
N ILE A 533 -29.26 -13.86 4.18
CA ILE A 533 -28.07 -13.14 3.66
C ILE A 533 -27.64 -11.98 4.58
N ASP A 534 -28.56 -11.49 5.43
CA ASP A 534 -28.28 -10.48 6.47
C ASP A 534 -27.22 -10.93 7.46
N ASP A 535 -27.19 -12.22 7.81
CA ASP A 535 -26.27 -12.78 8.80
C ASP A 535 -24.80 -12.50 8.44
N MET A 536 -24.50 -12.37 7.14
CA MET A 536 -23.12 -12.30 6.67
C MET A 536 -22.37 -11.05 7.08
N PHE A 537 -23.05 -9.91 7.24
CA PHE A 537 -22.39 -8.75 7.84
C PHE A 537 -22.27 -8.89 9.37
N MET A 538 -23.33 -9.37 10.03
CA MET A 538 -23.38 -9.44 11.49
C MET A 538 -22.34 -10.41 12.04
N ILE A 539 -22.19 -11.58 11.39
CA ILE A 539 -21.17 -12.57 11.77
C ILE A 539 -19.77 -12.07 11.42
N THR A 540 -19.57 -11.60 10.17
CA THR A 540 -18.25 -11.17 9.72
C THR A 540 -17.73 -9.96 10.48
N ALA A 541 -18.57 -8.97 10.77
CA ALA A 541 -18.14 -7.73 11.40
C ALA A 541 -17.54 -7.97 12.79
N VAL A 542 -18.21 -8.73 13.67
CA VAL A 542 -17.70 -8.98 15.01
C VAL A 542 -16.45 -9.85 15.02
N GLN A 543 -16.40 -10.89 14.16
CA GLN A 543 -15.22 -11.76 14.05
C GLN A 543 -14.02 -11.03 13.47
N VAL A 544 -14.20 -10.24 12.40
CA VAL A 544 -13.13 -9.44 11.79
C VAL A 544 -12.60 -8.39 12.78
N GLN A 545 -13.47 -7.73 13.54
CA GLN A 545 -13.05 -6.76 14.55
C GLN A 545 -12.32 -7.44 15.73
N ALA A 546 -12.74 -8.64 16.14
CA ALA A 546 -12.02 -9.42 17.15
C ALA A 546 -10.60 -9.76 16.66
N TYR A 547 -10.45 -10.17 15.39
CA TYR A 547 -9.11 -10.34 14.80
C TYR A 547 -8.29 -9.06 14.80
N ARG A 548 -8.87 -7.94 14.38
CA ARG A 548 -8.16 -6.64 14.34
C ARG A 548 -7.69 -6.18 15.71
N ALA A 549 -8.46 -6.48 16.74
CA ALA A 549 -8.14 -6.12 18.12
C ALA A 549 -7.12 -7.05 18.80
N THR A 550 -7.15 -8.36 18.47
CA THR A 550 -6.36 -9.39 19.17
C THR A 550 -5.20 -9.96 18.35
N GLY A 551 -5.32 -9.98 17.02
CA GLY A 551 -4.42 -10.67 16.12
C GLY A 551 -4.63 -12.20 16.05
N GLU A 552 -5.64 -12.76 16.72
CA GLU A 552 -5.89 -14.20 16.79
C GLU A 552 -6.53 -14.72 15.48
N PRO A 553 -5.85 -15.59 14.70
CA PRO A 553 -6.34 -16.05 13.39
C PRO A 553 -7.69 -16.75 13.41
N LYS A 554 -8.03 -17.43 14.52
CA LYS A 554 -9.31 -18.16 14.68
C LYS A 554 -10.54 -17.34 14.27
N TYR A 555 -10.51 -16.03 14.51
CA TYR A 555 -11.64 -15.17 14.19
C TYR A 555 -11.80 -14.98 12.67
N LEU A 556 -10.69 -14.88 11.92
CA LEU A 556 -10.76 -14.85 10.45
C LEU A 556 -11.18 -16.20 9.88
N ASP A 557 -10.66 -17.31 10.43
CA ASP A 557 -11.03 -18.66 9.98
C ASP A 557 -12.53 -18.89 10.12
N ARG A 558 -13.12 -18.51 11.27
CA ARG A 558 -14.58 -18.57 11.55
C ARG A 558 -15.40 -17.77 10.54
N ALA A 559 -15.03 -16.51 10.33
CA ALA A 559 -15.69 -15.64 9.36
C ALA A 559 -15.56 -16.16 7.93
N ALA A 560 -14.38 -16.64 7.53
CA ALA A 560 -14.13 -17.16 6.19
C ALA A 560 -14.89 -18.46 5.91
N GLN A 561 -14.92 -19.39 6.84
CA GLN A 561 -15.68 -20.64 6.74
C GLN A 561 -17.17 -20.36 6.55
N THR A 562 -17.73 -19.47 7.38
CA THR A 562 -19.14 -19.09 7.27
C THR A 562 -19.43 -18.40 5.93
N MET A 563 -18.57 -17.48 5.49
CA MET A 563 -18.71 -16.81 4.19
C MET A 563 -18.73 -17.82 3.04
N VAL A 564 -17.85 -18.82 3.04
CA VAL A 564 -17.83 -19.87 2.01
C VAL A 564 -19.14 -20.69 2.04
N ALA A 565 -19.63 -21.09 3.22
CA ALA A 565 -20.88 -21.82 3.35
C ALA A 565 -22.07 -21.04 2.76
N TYR A 566 -22.16 -19.72 3.00
CA TYR A 566 -23.19 -18.87 2.45
C TYR A 566 -23.06 -18.67 0.93
N LEU A 567 -21.81 -18.52 0.43
CA LEU A 567 -21.55 -18.45 -1.00
C LEU A 567 -22.00 -19.73 -1.72
N ASP A 568 -21.74 -20.88 -1.13
CA ASP A 568 -22.06 -22.16 -1.76
C ASP A 568 -23.56 -22.48 -1.71
N LYS A 569 -24.26 -22.03 -0.68
CA LYS A 569 -25.67 -22.30 -0.49
C LYS A 569 -26.61 -21.28 -1.12
N LEU A 570 -26.24 -20.00 -1.16
CA LEU A 570 -27.16 -18.91 -1.50
C LEU A 570 -26.83 -18.18 -2.81
N GLN A 571 -25.56 -18.19 -3.27
CA GLN A 571 -25.17 -17.44 -4.46
C GLN A 571 -25.77 -18.08 -5.72
N GLN A 572 -26.55 -17.30 -6.45
CA GLN A 572 -27.21 -17.73 -7.67
C GLN A 572 -26.26 -17.66 -8.89
N PRO A 573 -26.64 -18.30 -10.00
CA PRO A 573 -25.84 -18.26 -11.25
C PRO A 573 -25.56 -16.86 -11.77
N ASN A 574 -26.44 -15.89 -11.52
CA ASN A 574 -26.25 -14.48 -11.86
C ASN A 574 -25.32 -13.72 -10.87
N GLY A 575 -24.82 -14.38 -9.83
CA GLY A 575 -23.92 -13.78 -8.84
C GLY A 575 -24.61 -13.10 -7.66
N LEU A 576 -25.91 -12.85 -7.72
CA LEU A 576 -26.70 -12.29 -6.63
C LEU A 576 -27.12 -13.40 -5.65
N PHE A 577 -27.80 -12.98 -4.59
CA PHE A 577 -28.23 -13.88 -3.52
C PHE A 577 -29.73 -13.75 -3.28
N PHE A 578 -30.38 -14.87 -3.11
CA PHE A 578 -31.74 -14.88 -2.55
C PHE A 578 -31.70 -14.43 -1.08
N HIS A 579 -32.77 -13.83 -0.59
CA HIS A 579 -32.89 -13.41 0.79
C HIS A 579 -32.65 -14.56 1.77
N ALA A 580 -33.17 -15.74 1.45
CA ALA A 580 -32.94 -16.99 2.14
C ALA A 580 -33.27 -18.17 1.18
N PRO A 581 -32.96 -19.43 1.53
CA PRO A 581 -33.30 -20.58 0.69
C PRO A 581 -34.79 -20.71 0.33
N ASP A 582 -35.65 -20.25 1.22
CA ASP A 582 -37.11 -20.26 1.12
C ASP A 582 -37.72 -18.90 0.74
N SER A 583 -36.90 -17.93 0.39
CA SER A 583 -37.30 -16.58 -0.02
C SER A 583 -36.52 -16.13 -1.25
N PRO A 584 -36.91 -16.57 -2.47
CA PRO A 584 -36.14 -16.43 -3.71
C PRO A 584 -36.28 -15.02 -4.33
N PHE A 585 -36.00 -13.97 -3.53
CA PHE A 585 -36.09 -12.57 -3.94
C PHE A 585 -34.73 -11.88 -3.79
N TYR A 586 -34.33 -11.13 -4.81
CA TYR A 586 -33.08 -10.38 -4.81
C TYR A 586 -33.26 -9.01 -4.10
N TRP A 587 -33.55 -9.07 -2.79
CA TRP A 587 -33.72 -7.87 -1.99
C TRP A 587 -32.43 -7.07 -1.87
N SER A 588 -32.51 -5.77 -2.15
CA SER A 588 -31.33 -4.88 -2.27
C SER A 588 -30.51 -4.84 -0.99
N ARG A 589 -31.10 -4.46 0.17
CA ARG A 589 -30.35 -4.38 1.42
C ARG A 589 -29.80 -5.75 1.86
N GLY A 590 -30.50 -6.84 1.62
CA GLY A 590 -30.00 -8.18 1.90
C GLY A 590 -28.73 -8.47 1.12
N ASN A 591 -28.74 -8.24 -0.19
CA ASN A 591 -27.55 -8.32 -1.04
C ASN A 591 -26.47 -7.31 -0.59
N GLY A 592 -26.87 -6.16 -0.07
CA GLY A 592 -25.96 -5.17 0.51
C GLY A 592 -25.19 -5.70 1.71
N TRP A 593 -25.85 -6.42 2.62
CA TRP A 593 -25.17 -7.06 3.76
C TRP A 593 -24.11 -8.07 3.30
N MET A 594 -24.42 -8.86 2.28
CA MET A 594 -23.47 -9.83 1.72
C MET A 594 -22.28 -9.12 1.06
N ALA A 595 -22.53 -8.05 0.30
CA ALA A 595 -21.49 -7.25 -0.33
C ALA A 595 -20.55 -6.60 0.70
N ALA A 596 -21.14 -5.97 1.73
CA ALA A 596 -20.39 -5.31 2.79
C ALA A 596 -19.62 -6.29 3.67
N GLY A 597 -20.23 -7.43 4.04
CA GLY A 597 -19.57 -8.49 4.81
C GLY A 597 -18.39 -9.10 4.06
N SER A 598 -18.56 -9.37 2.76
CA SER A 598 -17.46 -9.85 1.91
C SER A 598 -16.31 -8.85 1.82
N ALA A 599 -16.61 -7.55 1.66
CA ALA A 599 -15.60 -6.51 1.58
C ALA A 599 -14.85 -6.32 2.90
N GLU A 600 -15.55 -6.34 4.05
CA GLU A 600 -14.93 -6.27 5.38
C GLU A 600 -14.02 -7.45 5.66
N LEU A 601 -14.46 -8.66 5.35
CA LEU A 601 -13.64 -9.85 5.52
C LEU A 601 -12.40 -9.82 4.64
N LEU A 602 -12.54 -9.57 3.34
CA LEU A 602 -11.43 -9.54 2.38
C LEU A 602 -10.35 -8.50 2.74
N ARG A 603 -10.73 -7.39 3.40
CA ARG A 603 -9.78 -6.37 3.88
C ARG A 603 -8.82 -6.88 4.95
N SER A 604 -9.21 -7.90 5.70
CA SER A 604 -8.40 -8.44 6.80
C SER A 604 -7.88 -9.84 6.52
N LEU A 605 -8.49 -10.56 5.58
CA LEU A 605 -8.13 -11.93 5.24
C LEU A 605 -6.78 -11.95 4.49
N PRO A 606 -5.77 -12.67 4.97
CA PRO A 606 -4.46 -12.75 4.31
C PRO A 606 -4.56 -13.25 2.86
N GLU A 607 -3.65 -12.79 1.99
CA GLU A 607 -3.64 -13.20 0.58
C GLU A 607 -3.45 -14.71 0.38
N ASN A 608 -2.73 -15.36 1.29
CA ASN A 608 -2.49 -16.80 1.29
C ASN A 608 -3.54 -17.64 2.05
N HIS A 609 -4.60 -17.01 2.56
CA HIS A 609 -5.66 -17.74 3.29
C HIS A 609 -6.40 -18.69 2.32
N PRO A 610 -6.62 -19.97 2.67
CA PRO A 610 -7.20 -20.98 1.76
C PRO A 610 -8.57 -20.60 1.17
N ALA A 611 -9.43 -19.97 1.97
CA ALA A 611 -10.77 -19.55 1.55
C ALA A 611 -10.79 -18.29 0.69
N ARG A 612 -9.70 -17.48 0.69
CA ARG A 612 -9.68 -16.20 0.00
C ARG A 612 -10.01 -16.26 -1.50
N PRO A 613 -9.47 -17.22 -2.30
CA PRO A 613 -9.80 -17.31 -3.72
C PRO A 613 -11.30 -17.51 -3.97
N ARG A 614 -11.97 -18.37 -3.17
CA ARG A 614 -13.41 -18.63 -3.28
C ARG A 614 -14.24 -17.40 -2.93
N ILE A 615 -13.89 -16.73 -1.84
CA ILE A 615 -14.59 -15.52 -1.37
C ILE A 615 -14.42 -14.38 -2.38
N LEU A 616 -13.20 -14.16 -2.86
CA LEU A 616 -12.91 -13.12 -3.86
C LEU A 616 -13.62 -13.39 -5.19
N ALA A 617 -13.73 -14.65 -5.63
CA ALA A 617 -14.46 -15.03 -6.83
C ALA A 617 -15.96 -14.76 -6.67
N GLY A 618 -16.57 -15.14 -5.54
CA GLY A 618 -17.97 -14.88 -5.24
C GLY A 618 -18.29 -13.39 -5.18
N TYR A 619 -17.43 -12.62 -4.50
CA TYR A 619 -17.52 -11.16 -4.42
C TYR A 619 -17.46 -10.53 -5.83
N ARG A 620 -16.47 -10.87 -6.64
CA ARG A 620 -16.32 -10.33 -8.00
C ARG A 620 -17.52 -10.63 -8.89
N LYS A 621 -18.06 -11.85 -8.79
CA LYS A 621 -19.25 -12.26 -9.54
C LYS A 621 -20.47 -11.40 -9.16
N MET A 622 -20.67 -11.15 -7.87
CA MET A 622 -21.71 -10.26 -7.38
C MET A 622 -21.53 -8.82 -7.86
N MET A 623 -20.33 -8.27 -7.75
CA MET A 623 -20.03 -6.90 -8.19
C MET A 623 -20.27 -6.72 -9.69
N ALA A 624 -19.97 -7.72 -10.51
CA ALA A 624 -20.22 -7.67 -11.95
C ALA A 624 -21.72 -7.54 -12.26
N SER A 625 -22.59 -8.28 -11.58
CA SER A 625 -24.02 -8.15 -11.74
C SER A 625 -24.55 -6.81 -11.25
N LEU A 626 -24.11 -6.37 -10.08
CA LEU A 626 -24.50 -5.07 -9.54
C LEU A 626 -24.11 -3.91 -10.46
N LEU A 627 -22.96 -4.00 -11.12
CA LEU A 627 -22.53 -2.98 -12.07
C LEU A 627 -23.54 -2.76 -13.22
N THR A 628 -24.14 -3.84 -13.72
CA THR A 628 -25.11 -3.79 -14.81
C THR A 628 -26.51 -3.33 -14.38
N MET A 629 -26.81 -3.41 -13.08
CA MET A 629 -28.13 -3.11 -12.51
C MET A 629 -28.22 -1.71 -11.90
N GLN A 630 -27.14 -0.92 -11.94
CA GLN A 630 -27.14 0.44 -11.40
C GLN A 630 -28.04 1.36 -12.24
N GLY A 631 -29.01 2.01 -11.59
CA GLY A 631 -29.89 2.98 -12.24
C GLY A 631 -29.17 4.21 -12.79
N ALA A 632 -29.82 4.94 -13.70
CA ALA A 632 -29.30 6.18 -14.25
C ALA A 632 -29.09 7.26 -13.18
N ASP A 633 -29.83 7.21 -12.07
CA ASP A 633 -29.73 8.05 -10.89
C ASP A 633 -28.56 7.69 -9.96
N GLY A 634 -27.89 6.57 -10.23
CA GLY A 634 -26.78 6.06 -9.43
C GLY A 634 -27.17 5.06 -8.35
N LEU A 635 -28.48 4.85 -8.12
CA LEU A 635 -28.99 3.97 -7.08
C LEU A 635 -29.39 2.60 -7.62
N TRP A 636 -29.45 1.62 -6.73
CA TRP A 636 -30.06 0.32 -6.99
C TRP A 636 -31.50 0.28 -6.48
N ARG A 637 -32.29 -0.60 -7.04
CA ARG A 637 -33.70 -0.73 -6.74
C ARG A 637 -33.96 -1.64 -5.54
N GLN A 638 -35.11 -1.50 -4.88
CA GLN A 638 -35.52 -2.29 -3.72
C GLN A 638 -35.46 -3.81 -3.97
N LEU A 639 -35.86 -4.24 -5.17
CA LEU A 639 -35.57 -5.56 -5.74
C LEU A 639 -34.67 -5.36 -6.96
N LEU A 640 -33.52 -6.05 -6.98
CA LEU A 640 -32.44 -5.78 -7.93
C LEU A 640 -32.80 -6.17 -9.37
N ASP A 641 -33.64 -7.18 -9.54
CA ASP A 641 -34.12 -7.67 -10.81
C ASP A 641 -35.43 -7.01 -11.27
N HIS A 642 -35.91 -5.98 -10.56
CA HIS A 642 -37.13 -5.22 -10.85
C HIS A 642 -36.75 -3.75 -11.09
N PRO A 643 -36.47 -3.33 -12.32
CA PRO A 643 -36.06 -1.97 -12.64
C PRO A 643 -37.13 -0.91 -12.34
N GLU A 644 -38.42 -1.31 -12.29
CA GLU A 644 -39.53 -0.48 -11.90
C GLU A 644 -39.66 -0.24 -10.40
N ALA A 645 -38.98 -1.03 -9.57
CA ALA A 645 -38.96 -0.84 -8.12
C ALA A 645 -38.36 0.50 -7.74
N TRP A 646 -38.76 1.04 -6.61
CA TRP A 646 -38.25 2.30 -6.12
C TRP A 646 -36.75 2.24 -5.73
N PRO A 647 -35.98 3.38 -5.89
CA PRO A 647 -34.58 3.42 -5.54
C PRO A 647 -34.37 3.28 -4.03
N GLU A 648 -33.51 2.36 -3.60
CA GLU A 648 -33.31 2.02 -2.19
C GLU A 648 -31.92 2.50 -1.73
N THR A 649 -31.87 3.33 -0.67
CA THR A 649 -30.64 4.02 -0.28
C THR A 649 -29.71 3.18 0.60
N SER A 650 -30.24 2.28 1.43
CA SER A 650 -29.38 1.47 2.32
C SER A 650 -28.56 0.44 1.55
N GLY A 651 -29.18 -0.35 0.67
CA GLY A 651 -28.46 -1.28 -0.20
C GLY A 651 -27.49 -0.56 -1.14
N THR A 652 -27.91 0.58 -1.69
CA THR A 652 -27.03 1.43 -2.51
C THR A 652 -25.75 1.83 -1.76
N GLY A 653 -25.86 2.25 -0.50
CA GLY A 653 -24.69 2.60 0.31
C GLY A 653 -23.77 1.40 0.55
N MET A 654 -24.34 0.22 0.80
CA MET A 654 -23.55 -1.01 1.00
C MET A 654 -22.82 -1.45 -0.27
N PHE A 655 -23.47 -1.33 -1.43
CA PHE A 655 -22.83 -1.62 -2.73
C PHE A 655 -21.74 -0.62 -3.06
N ALA A 656 -21.98 0.67 -2.81
CA ALA A 656 -20.98 1.71 -2.97
C ALA A 656 -19.76 1.45 -2.07
N PHE A 657 -19.97 1.14 -0.78
CA PHE A 657 -18.91 0.74 0.14
C PHE A 657 -18.09 -0.44 -0.39
N ALA A 658 -18.78 -1.50 -0.84
CA ALA A 658 -18.12 -2.68 -1.37
C ALA A 658 -17.31 -2.36 -2.64
N MET A 659 -17.88 -1.61 -3.59
CA MET A 659 -17.19 -1.22 -4.83
C MET A 659 -15.99 -0.32 -4.56
N VAL A 660 -16.12 0.72 -3.72
CA VAL A 660 -15.00 1.58 -3.31
C VAL A 660 -13.88 0.75 -2.71
N THR A 661 -14.22 -0.11 -1.75
CA THR A 661 -13.26 -1.00 -1.09
C THR A 661 -12.55 -1.92 -2.09
N GLY A 662 -13.29 -2.51 -3.03
CA GLY A 662 -12.74 -3.39 -4.05
C GLY A 662 -11.81 -2.70 -5.04
N VAL A 663 -12.15 -1.48 -5.45
CA VAL A 663 -11.31 -0.67 -6.34
C VAL A 663 -10.03 -0.26 -5.64
N GLN A 664 -10.11 0.23 -4.40
CA GLN A 664 -8.94 0.66 -3.62
C GLN A 664 -7.98 -0.48 -3.29
N ASN A 665 -8.48 -1.72 -3.16
CA ASN A 665 -7.64 -2.89 -2.90
C ASN A 665 -7.26 -3.66 -4.18
N GLY A 666 -7.56 -3.14 -5.38
CA GLY A 666 -7.23 -3.78 -6.65
C GLY A 666 -8.00 -5.08 -6.94
N TRP A 667 -9.11 -5.33 -6.22
CA TRP A 667 -9.96 -6.48 -6.47
C TRP A 667 -10.90 -6.27 -7.64
N LEU A 668 -11.23 -5.01 -7.91
CA LEU A 668 -12.09 -4.57 -9.02
C LEU A 668 -11.33 -3.59 -9.93
N ASP A 669 -11.66 -3.60 -11.22
CA ASP A 669 -11.10 -2.63 -12.17
C ASP A 669 -11.59 -1.22 -11.88
N GLY A 670 -10.65 -0.30 -11.59
CA GLY A 670 -10.97 1.08 -11.23
C GLY A 670 -11.62 1.88 -12.36
N ARG A 671 -11.41 1.50 -13.64
CA ARG A 671 -12.01 2.19 -14.79
C ARG A 671 -13.50 1.89 -14.92
N SER A 672 -13.90 0.68 -14.58
CA SER A 672 -15.30 0.24 -14.66
C SER A 672 -16.08 0.56 -13.40
N TYR A 673 -15.54 0.17 -12.23
CA TYR A 673 -16.24 0.28 -10.95
C TYR A 673 -16.05 1.63 -10.25
N GLY A 674 -14.98 2.36 -10.51
CA GLY A 674 -14.73 3.68 -9.92
C GLY A 674 -15.84 4.69 -10.26
N PRO A 675 -16.17 4.91 -11.55
CA PRO A 675 -17.28 5.78 -11.95
C PRO A 675 -18.63 5.34 -11.39
N ALA A 676 -18.91 4.02 -11.32
CA ALA A 676 -20.13 3.48 -10.74
C ALA A 676 -20.26 3.79 -9.25
N ALA A 677 -19.19 3.56 -8.49
CA ALA A 677 -19.14 3.88 -7.06
C ALA A 677 -19.27 5.39 -6.79
N ARG A 678 -18.60 6.25 -7.60
CA ARG A 678 -18.79 7.71 -7.54
C ARG A 678 -20.22 8.12 -7.81
N LYS A 679 -20.83 7.55 -8.84
CA LYS A 679 -22.21 7.83 -9.20
C LYS A 679 -23.18 7.44 -8.09
N ALA A 680 -22.92 6.30 -7.42
CA ALA A 680 -23.70 5.86 -6.25
C ALA A 680 -23.57 6.85 -5.08
N TRP A 681 -22.34 7.28 -4.76
CA TRP A 681 -22.11 8.27 -3.71
C TRP A 681 -22.85 9.59 -3.99
N LEU A 682 -22.69 10.14 -5.18
CA LEU A 682 -23.37 11.38 -5.57
C LEU A 682 -24.90 11.21 -5.62
N GLY A 683 -25.37 10.03 -5.96
CA GLY A 683 -26.79 9.65 -5.86
C GLY A 683 -27.30 9.69 -4.41
N LEU A 684 -26.58 9.03 -3.49
CA LEU A 684 -26.90 8.99 -2.06
C LEU A 684 -26.93 10.37 -1.40
N VAL A 685 -25.96 11.22 -1.73
CA VAL A 685 -25.87 12.58 -1.14
C VAL A 685 -27.14 13.39 -1.35
N ARG A 686 -27.87 13.18 -2.44
CA ARG A 686 -29.14 13.85 -2.73
C ARG A 686 -30.30 13.44 -1.79
N TYR A 687 -30.14 12.33 -1.09
CA TYR A 687 -31.12 11.83 -0.11
C TYR A 687 -30.75 12.16 1.32
N ILE A 688 -29.69 12.95 1.54
CA ILE A 688 -29.21 13.34 2.88
C ILE A 688 -29.53 14.80 3.13
N ASP A 689 -30.36 15.08 4.13
CA ASP A 689 -30.75 16.45 4.52
C ASP A 689 -29.62 17.19 5.28
N ALA A 690 -29.89 18.44 5.59
CA ALA A 690 -28.94 19.30 6.31
C ALA A 690 -28.63 18.80 7.74
N ALA A 691 -29.57 18.08 8.37
CA ALA A 691 -29.41 17.49 9.69
C ALA A 691 -28.67 16.13 9.67
N GLY A 692 -28.34 15.59 8.47
CA GLY A 692 -27.68 14.30 8.31
C GLY A 692 -28.61 13.09 8.34
N ASN A 693 -29.93 13.27 8.16
CA ASN A 693 -30.86 12.16 7.99
C ASN A 693 -30.88 11.74 6.52
N ILE A 694 -30.84 10.43 6.29
CA ILE A 694 -31.01 9.86 4.95
C ILE A 694 -32.48 9.44 4.76
N SER A 695 -33.05 9.76 3.60
CA SER A 695 -34.41 9.39 3.21
C SER A 695 -34.41 8.16 2.28
N ASN A 696 -35.61 7.65 2.02
CA ASN A 696 -35.84 6.52 1.12
C ASN A 696 -35.14 5.23 1.57
N VAL A 697 -35.07 5.02 2.87
CA VAL A 697 -34.48 3.82 3.50
C VAL A 697 -35.58 2.78 3.69
N CYS A 698 -35.37 1.57 3.18
CA CYS A 698 -36.28 0.46 3.43
C CYS A 698 -36.37 0.17 4.94
N ALA A 699 -37.58 0.12 5.49
CA ALA A 699 -37.82 -0.29 6.86
C ALA A 699 -37.28 -1.72 7.15
N GLY A 700 -37.12 -2.09 8.42
CA GLY A 700 -36.75 -3.45 8.83
C GLY A 700 -37.60 -4.50 8.12
N THR A 701 -37.00 -5.50 7.50
CA THR A 701 -37.67 -6.41 6.56
C THR A 701 -37.35 -7.86 6.89
N ASN A 702 -38.38 -8.65 7.13
CA ASN A 702 -38.29 -10.11 7.24
C ASN A 702 -38.35 -10.77 5.86
N LYS A 703 -38.20 -12.11 5.81
CA LYS A 703 -38.40 -12.89 4.58
C LYS A 703 -39.80 -12.69 4.06
N GLY A 704 -39.93 -12.31 2.79
CA GLY A 704 -41.18 -12.17 2.09
C GLY A 704 -41.46 -13.39 1.22
N THR A 705 -42.73 -13.57 0.87
CA THR A 705 -43.22 -14.65 0.00
C THR A 705 -43.69 -14.15 -1.36
N SER A 706 -43.61 -12.84 -1.61
CA SER A 706 -44.03 -12.23 -2.88
C SER A 706 -43.21 -10.99 -3.22
N VAL A 707 -43.12 -10.65 -4.51
CA VAL A 707 -42.55 -9.40 -5.00
C VAL A 707 -43.20 -8.19 -4.32
N GLN A 708 -44.56 -8.21 -4.24
CA GLN A 708 -45.33 -7.11 -3.69
C GLN A 708 -44.95 -6.81 -2.23
N TYR A 709 -44.67 -7.84 -1.41
CA TYR A 709 -44.24 -7.64 -0.03
C TYR A 709 -43.01 -6.74 0.05
N TYR A 710 -42.03 -6.92 -0.85
CA TYR A 710 -40.82 -6.09 -0.86
C TYR A 710 -41.07 -4.68 -1.41
N LEU A 711 -41.93 -4.57 -2.43
CA LEU A 711 -42.26 -3.26 -3.03
C LEU A 711 -43.05 -2.35 -2.08
N ASP A 712 -43.91 -2.94 -1.24
CA ASP A 712 -44.74 -2.23 -0.26
C ASP A 712 -44.01 -1.84 1.05
N ARG A 713 -42.71 -2.20 1.19
CA ARG A 713 -42.01 -1.85 2.40
C ARG A 713 -41.99 -0.33 2.62
N PRO A 714 -42.23 0.14 3.87
CA PRO A 714 -42.14 1.56 4.19
C PRO A 714 -40.76 2.14 3.87
N ARG A 715 -40.76 3.42 3.47
CA ARG A 715 -39.54 4.19 3.18
C ARG A 715 -39.32 5.20 4.28
N ASN A 716 -38.35 4.90 5.15
CA ASN A 716 -38.10 5.71 6.33
C ASN A 716 -37.15 6.87 6.04
N VAL A 717 -37.21 7.90 6.87
CA VAL A 717 -36.26 9.01 6.93
C VAL A 717 -35.47 8.91 8.24
N GLY A 718 -34.16 9.04 8.18
CA GLY A 718 -33.29 8.98 9.35
C GLY A 718 -33.16 7.60 9.99
N ASP A 719 -33.56 6.54 9.28
CA ASP A 719 -33.41 5.16 9.70
C ASP A 719 -31.92 4.75 9.71
N LEU A 720 -31.48 4.07 10.77
CA LEU A 720 -30.08 3.70 10.96
C LEU A 720 -29.58 2.68 9.94
N HIS A 721 -30.48 1.89 9.30
CA HIS A 721 -30.10 1.04 8.17
C HIS A 721 -29.51 1.82 6.98
N GLY A 722 -29.93 3.08 6.79
CA GLY A 722 -29.40 3.95 5.75
C GLY A 722 -28.17 4.74 6.21
N GLN A 723 -28.15 5.18 7.48
CA GLN A 723 -27.03 5.97 8.01
C GLN A 723 -25.72 5.17 8.09
N ALA A 724 -25.78 3.91 8.52
CA ALA A 724 -24.61 3.05 8.61
C ALA A 724 -23.85 2.93 7.27
N PRO A 725 -24.49 2.55 6.14
CA PRO A 725 -23.79 2.41 4.86
C PRO A 725 -23.24 3.73 4.30
N VAL A 726 -23.88 4.86 4.58
CA VAL A 726 -23.34 6.18 4.22
C VAL A 726 -22.02 6.43 4.94
N LEU A 727 -21.95 6.15 6.25
CA LEU A 727 -20.72 6.28 7.03
C LEU A 727 -19.62 5.32 6.56
N TRP A 728 -19.97 4.10 6.19
CA TRP A 728 -19.02 3.12 5.68
C TRP A 728 -18.46 3.55 4.32
N THR A 729 -19.34 4.02 3.42
CA THR A 729 -18.92 4.53 2.09
C THR A 729 -18.05 5.76 2.22
N ALA A 730 -18.43 6.72 3.08
CA ALA A 730 -17.60 7.90 3.36
C ALA A 730 -16.22 7.48 3.91
N SER A 731 -16.20 6.57 4.89
CA SER A 731 -14.96 6.03 5.46
C SER A 731 -14.11 5.30 4.42
N ALA A 732 -14.73 4.53 3.53
CA ALA A 732 -14.00 3.86 2.45
C ALA A 732 -13.39 4.87 1.48
N LEU A 733 -14.13 5.91 1.09
CA LEU A 733 -13.64 6.98 0.19
C LEU A 733 -12.51 7.82 0.80
N LEU A 734 -12.40 7.86 2.13
CA LEU A 734 -11.35 8.57 2.87
C LEU A 734 -10.10 7.71 3.15
N ARG A 735 -10.18 6.39 3.00
CA ARG A 735 -9.04 5.47 3.16
C ARG A 735 -8.18 5.46 1.91
#